data_2bd461cbe4a392a60159d219b389c757
#
_entry.id   2bd461cbe4a392a60159d219b389c757
#
_cell.length_a   1.000
_cell.length_b   1.000
_cell.length_c   1.000
_cell.angle_alpha   90.00
_cell.angle_beta   90.00
_cell.angle_gamma   90.00
#
_symmetry.space_group_name_H-M   'P 1'
#
loop_
_entity.id
_entity.type
_entity.pdbx_description
1 polymer ?
#
loop_
_entity_poly.entity_id
_entity_poly.type
_entity_poly.pdbx_seq_one_letter_code
_entity_poly.pdbx_strand_id
1 'polypeptide(L)'
;MKSNKIIMAALAVGLTFTATSCRDDFAETNTNPSAVTKGEISYLFAEAVNQFDPQPYLEYYYNAPMKYQWAGMGMSASGAGEGILTLTLDGDQSWQYQNVLRVLRAMENQYESLDDNQKKQQIGYVKGAQIMSIYLGLFATDLYGDIPYKEACKAAYGGTLTPGYDSVESLYELWLTQLDECVSAFTSDDVIIKSEQDVVCGGDKAKWAKFANSLKLKIAVRLLAQNPTKAKQIAAAVESASCGYMNTNSDDILFNKGVNKLTGDDGYINNRIYHWNEGFTGCVGSQSVINFMVDNKDPRVRFFYTKNQWNSKIVQGYYDAGLEIPDFIEKNVEFTIGADGKKKFVKWKGMGEPWVRYYGLTEDWNAQLDDTGKYKWYFPSQYANADKELYLHNKEGKNPQGYTVYSTLNNMMIIGRRYSSASQVEAATLPDDTYTFTTKDRPWYGLYMSAAETNLYLAEFAMLNNDEGKAKKYYDNALALSCNTYNTLAKDNQVAYYSNVTGCFGYDKENEKPIDLQDGEIDNMMQSDKYAFTGTAAEKLEKIYIQEMLNFTLYPNEVFVTARRSGYPSYNSTILPRKSYSEVPANKIPRRFPTGNISETDIMKSIKKEAYKAQGLTTTTSGLYNEVLATERLWQDQGAPAWGAGSAK
;
A
#
# COMPACT_ATOMS: atom_id res chain seq x y z
N MET A 1 6.54 40.21 -72.65
CA MET A 1 5.56 39.25 -72.05
C MET A 1 5.90 37.75 -72.23
N LYS A 2 6.80 37.32 -73.07
CA LYS A 2 7.18 35.90 -73.22
C LYS A 2 8.25 35.43 -72.22
N SER A 3 9.10 36.35 -71.72
CA SER A 3 10.18 36.01 -70.75
C SER A 3 9.67 35.67 -69.36
N ASN A 4 8.63 36.39 -68.90
CA ASN A 4 8.10 36.19 -67.54
C ASN A 4 7.30 34.87 -67.36
N LYS A 5 6.81 34.26 -68.45
CA LYS A 5 6.09 32.98 -68.38
C LYS A 5 7.06 31.79 -68.27
N ILE A 6 8.27 31.93 -68.81
CA ILE A 6 9.31 30.88 -68.72
C ILE A 6 9.90 30.85 -67.29
N ILE A 7 10.09 32.03 -66.67
CA ILE A 7 10.60 32.13 -65.32
C ILE A 7 9.56 31.60 -64.30
N MET A 8 8.28 31.87 -64.50
CA MET A 8 7.21 31.29 -63.64
C MET A 8 7.05 29.78 -63.82
N ALA A 9 7.24 29.24 -65.04
CA ALA A 9 7.22 27.81 -65.26
C ALA A 9 8.43 27.10 -64.66
N ALA A 10 9.64 27.71 -64.71
CA ALA A 10 10.83 27.15 -64.06
C ALA A 10 10.76 27.22 -62.54
N LEU A 11 10.13 28.24 -61.95
CA LEU A 11 9.87 28.31 -60.47
C LEU A 11 8.81 27.30 -60.03
N ALA A 12 7.78 27.03 -60.84
CA ALA A 12 6.75 26.04 -60.51
C ALA A 12 7.29 24.60 -60.59
N VAL A 13 8.19 24.27 -61.51
CA VAL A 13 8.83 22.98 -61.59
C VAL A 13 9.89 22.79 -60.50
N GLY A 14 10.62 23.88 -60.12
CA GLY A 14 11.55 23.85 -58.98
C GLY A 14 10.88 23.62 -57.63
N LEU A 15 9.65 24.15 -57.41
CA LEU A 15 8.88 23.96 -56.18
C LEU A 15 8.22 22.56 -56.07
N THR A 16 7.98 21.88 -57.20
CA THR A 16 7.42 20.53 -57.17
C THR A 16 8.49 19.45 -56.90
N PHE A 17 9.74 19.67 -57.21
CA PHE A 17 10.84 18.75 -56.91
C PHE A 17 11.36 18.86 -55.45
N THR A 18 11.18 19.98 -54.78
CA THR A 18 11.57 20.13 -53.37
C THR A 18 10.51 19.62 -52.37
N ALA A 19 9.27 19.39 -52.83
CA ALA A 19 8.19 18.89 -51.96
C ALA A 19 8.15 17.35 -51.84
N THR A 20 8.82 16.62 -52.73
CA THR A 20 8.91 15.14 -52.66
C THR A 20 10.13 14.65 -51.89
N SER A 21 11.21 15.45 -51.80
CA SER A 21 12.44 15.07 -51.07
C SER A 21 12.31 15.11 -49.54
N CYS A 22 11.34 15.85 -48.98
CA CYS A 22 11.18 15.92 -47.53
C CYS A 22 10.29 14.82 -46.93
N ARG A 23 9.75 13.93 -47.75
CA ARG A 23 8.84 12.89 -47.22
C ARG A 23 9.51 11.52 -47.05
N ASP A 24 10.51 11.21 -47.87
CA ASP A 24 11.15 9.89 -47.86
C ASP A 24 12.22 9.79 -46.76
N ASP A 25 12.90 10.90 -46.42
CA ASP A 25 13.90 10.93 -45.34
C ASP A 25 13.35 11.21 -43.96
N PHE A 26 12.06 11.56 -43.82
CA PHE A 26 11.50 11.94 -42.53
C PHE A 26 11.34 10.74 -41.59
N ALA A 27 11.13 9.56 -42.14
CA ALA A 27 11.10 8.31 -41.37
C ALA A 27 12.51 7.88 -40.94
N GLU A 28 13.51 8.11 -41.78
CA GLU A 28 14.90 7.72 -41.54
C GLU A 28 15.59 8.74 -40.60
N THR A 29 15.32 10.02 -40.75
CA THR A 29 15.89 11.11 -39.92
C THR A 29 15.27 11.16 -38.52
N ASN A 30 14.04 10.68 -38.35
CA ASN A 30 13.37 10.57 -37.03
C ASN A 30 13.53 9.20 -36.37
N THR A 31 14.16 8.24 -36.99
CA THR A 31 14.64 7.06 -36.29
C THR A 31 15.93 7.45 -35.56
N ASN A 32 15.81 7.72 -34.26
CA ASN A 32 16.99 7.83 -33.42
C ASN A 32 17.76 6.52 -33.52
N PRO A 33 18.99 6.51 -34.10
CA PRO A 33 19.78 5.27 -34.26
C PRO A 33 20.19 4.68 -32.90
N SER A 34 20.02 5.43 -31.80
CA SER A 34 20.16 4.95 -30.42
C SER A 34 18.83 4.47 -29.82
N ALA A 35 17.71 4.67 -30.53
CA ALA A 35 16.45 4.08 -30.07
C ALA A 35 16.47 2.59 -30.37
N VAL A 36 16.45 1.78 -29.33
CA VAL A 36 16.26 0.34 -29.44
C VAL A 36 14.87 0.12 -30.05
N THR A 37 14.80 -0.03 -31.38
CA THR A 37 13.55 -0.21 -32.13
C THR A 37 12.91 -1.59 -31.90
N LYS A 38 13.64 -2.53 -31.29
CA LYS A 38 13.17 -3.79 -30.73
C LYS A 38 13.90 -4.02 -29.41
N GLY A 39 13.31 -3.63 -28.30
CA GLY A 39 13.84 -3.98 -26.98
C GLY A 39 13.81 -5.50 -26.80
N GLU A 40 14.84 -6.11 -26.26
CA GLU A 40 14.78 -7.52 -25.86
C GLU A 40 13.68 -7.68 -24.78
N ILE A 41 12.95 -8.80 -24.81
CA ILE A 41 11.85 -9.08 -23.87
C ILE A 41 12.33 -9.01 -22.42
N SER A 42 13.57 -9.41 -22.14
CA SER A 42 14.16 -9.30 -20.80
C SER A 42 14.35 -7.85 -20.31
N TYR A 43 14.64 -6.91 -21.21
CA TYR A 43 14.67 -5.48 -20.85
C TYR A 43 13.26 -4.90 -20.64
N LEU A 44 12.31 -5.34 -21.46
CA LEU A 44 10.90 -4.97 -21.24
C LEU A 44 10.38 -5.54 -19.90
N PHE A 45 10.82 -6.73 -19.51
CA PHE A 45 10.50 -7.29 -18.20
C PHE A 45 11.02 -6.40 -17.06
N ALA A 46 12.27 -5.91 -17.17
CA ALA A 46 12.80 -4.97 -16.18
C ALA A 46 11.96 -3.68 -16.09
N GLU A 47 11.45 -3.18 -17.24
CA GLU A 47 10.51 -2.05 -17.25
C GLU A 47 9.17 -2.42 -16.60
N ALA A 48 8.63 -3.63 -16.84
CA ALA A 48 7.41 -4.10 -16.17
C ALA A 48 7.59 -4.14 -14.65
N VAL A 49 8.74 -4.62 -14.15
CA VAL A 49 9.08 -4.59 -12.71
C VAL A 49 9.14 -3.16 -12.18
N ASN A 50 9.71 -2.23 -12.95
CA ASN A 50 9.78 -0.81 -12.59
C ASN A 50 8.38 -0.18 -12.44
N GLN A 51 7.43 -0.62 -13.25
CA GLN A 51 6.04 -0.16 -13.23
C GLN A 51 5.14 -0.97 -12.27
N PHE A 52 5.66 -1.98 -11.60
CA PHE A 52 4.88 -2.89 -10.74
C PHE A 52 4.48 -2.26 -9.41
N ASP A 53 4.47 -0.99 -9.25
CA ASP A 53 3.95 -0.32 -8.08
C ASP A 53 2.61 0.32 -8.34
N PRO A 54 1.68 0.30 -7.37
CA PRO A 54 0.62 1.29 -7.34
C PRO A 54 1.25 2.68 -7.42
N GLN A 55 0.63 3.59 -8.14
CA GLN A 55 1.23 4.92 -8.27
C GLN A 55 1.29 5.60 -6.89
N PRO A 56 2.47 5.93 -6.37
CA PRO A 56 2.65 6.41 -5.00
C PRO A 56 1.85 7.68 -4.71
N TYR A 57 1.82 8.61 -5.65
CA TYR A 57 1.12 9.89 -5.49
C TYR A 57 -0.38 9.69 -5.26
N LEU A 58 -1.03 8.83 -6.02
CA LEU A 58 -2.47 8.63 -5.91
C LEU A 58 -2.82 7.71 -4.74
N GLU A 59 -2.12 6.58 -4.63
CA GLU A 59 -2.45 5.58 -3.63
C GLU A 59 -2.08 6.03 -2.22
N TYR A 60 -0.86 6.51 -2.03
CA TYR A 60 -0.36 6.79 -0.68
C TYR A 60 -0.61 8.23 -0.24
N TYR A 61 -0.59 9.19 -1.15
CA TYR A 61 -0.83 10.58 -0.79
C TYR A 61 -2.31 10.90 -0.60
N TYR A 62 -3.18 10.44 -1.52
CA TYR A 62 -4.60 10.76 -1.48
C TYR A 62 -5.46 9.62 -0.93
N ASN A 63 -5.28 8.40 -1.41
CA ASN A 63 -6.23 7.32 -1.18
C ASN A 63 -6.00 6.60 0.15
N ALA A 64 -4.76 6.42 0.58
CA ALA A 64 -4.44 5.66 1.80
C ALA A 64 -5.11 6.23 3.05
N PRO A 65 -5.04 7.55 3.35
CA PRO A 65 -5.69 8.11 4.53
C PRO A 65 -7.19 7.83 4.57
N MET A 66 -7.86 7.85 3.41
CA MET A 66 -9.30 7.57 3.31
C MET A 66 -9.60 6.09 3.48
N LYS A 67 -8.85 5.21 2.80
CA LYS A 67 -9.04 3.76 2.89
C LYS A 67 -8.89 3.24 4.31
N TYR A 68 -7.89 3.72 5.05
CA TYR A 68 -7.72 3.35 6.47
C TYR A 68 -8.88 3.82 7.33
N GLN A 69 -9.37 5.03 7.13
CA GLN A 69 -10.51 5.55 7.87
C GLN A 69 -11.80 4.81 7.52
N TRP A 70 -12.05 4.55 6.22
CA TRP A 70 -13.22 3.77 5.79
C TRP A 70 -13.21 2.35 6.36
N ALA A 71 -12.04 1.74 6.43
CA ALA A 71 -11.87 0.43 7.03
C ALA A 71 -11.96 0.43 8.57
N GLY A 72 -11.83 1.59 9.23
CA GLY A 72 -11.76 1.69 10.69
C GLY A 72 -10.43 1.24 11.28
N MET A 73 -9.35 1.29 10.49
CA MET A 73 -8.03 0.80 10.88
C MET A 73 -7.00 1.91 11.10
N GLY A 74 -7.30 3.12 10.72
CA GLY A 74 -6.39 4.25 10.85
C GLY A 74 -7.12 5.59 10.76
N MET A 75 -6.33 6.65 10.92
CA MET A 75 -6.79 8.03 10.96
C MET A 75 -5.97 8.88 9.99
N SER A 76 -6.46 10.05 9.63
CA SER A 76 -5.67 11.08 8.94
C SER A 76 -5.14 12.11 9.93
N ALA A 77 -3.88 12.49 9.78
CA ALA A 77 -3.28 13.58 10.57
C ALA A 77 -3.82 14.96 10.19
N SER A 78 -4.39 15.10 8.99
CA SER A 78 -4.90 16.38 8.47
C SER A 78 -6.32 16.73 8.94
N GLY A 79 -6.93 15.88 9.74
CA GLY A 79 -8.33 16.02 10.14
C GLY A 79 -9.24 15.06 9.38
N ALA A 80 -10.25 14.60 10.09
CA ALA A 80 -11.08 13.53 9.59
C ALA A 80 -12.44 14.00 9.11
N GLY A 81 -13.15 14.77 9.80
CA GLY A 81 -14.51 15.17 9.55
C GLY A 81 -14.99 14.99 8.11
N GLU A 82 -15.12 16.08 7.42
CA GLU A 82 -15.51 16.06 6.01
C GLU A 82 -14.50 15.34 5.08
N GLY A 83 -13.22 15.31 5.45
CA GLY A 83 -12.16 14.68 4.65
C GLY A 83 -12.33 13.19 4.43
N ILE A 84 -13.02 12.47 5.32
CA ILE A 84 -13.37 11.06 5.14
C ILE A 84 -14.29 10.85 3.92
N LEU A 85 -15.11 11.83 3.63
CA LEU A 85 -16.17 11.75 2.64
C LEU A 85 -15.81 12.43 1.32
N THR A 86 -14.79 13.29 1.32
CA THR A 86 -14.45 14.11 0.18
C THR A 86 -13.25 13.52 -0.57
N LEU A 87 -13.52 12.71 -1.58
CA LEU A 87 -12.50 12.36 -2.58
C LEU A 87 -12.29 13.58 -3.47
N THR A 88 -11.14 14.22 -3.35
CA THR A 88 -10.79 15.42 -4.14
C THR A 88 -10.33 15.09 -5.56
N LEU A 89 -10.18 13.81 -5.89
CA LEU A 89 -9.71 13.38 -7.19
C LEU A 89 -10.88 13.15 -8.13
N ASP A 90 -11.05 14.08 -9.06
CA ASP A 90 -11.83 13.86 -10.26
C ASP A 90 -11.01 13.02 -11.22
N GLY A 91 -11.46 11.83 -11.54
CA GLY A 91 -10.85 11.10 -12.61
C GLY A 91 -10.83 9.59 -12.47
N ASP A 92 -10.79 8.95 -13.60
CA ASP A 92 -10.53 7.53 -13.74
C ASP A 92 -9.07 7.25 -13.35
N GLN A 93 -8.87 6.80 -12.13
CA GLN A 93 -7.56 6.47 -11.57
C GLN A 93 -7.14 5.02 -11.90
N SER A 94 -7.91 4.33 -12.72
CA SER A 94 -7.68 2.93 -13.09
C SER A 94 -6.43 2.73 -13.97
N TRP A 95 -5.90 3.79 -14.56
CA TRP A 95 -4.78 3.74 -15.51
C TRP A 95 -3.47 3.17 -14.95
N GLN A 96 -3.32 3.05 -13.63
CA GLN A 96 -2.10 2.52 -13.00
C GLN A 96 -1.74 1.12 -13.50
N TYR A 97 -2.73 0.22 -13.64
CA TYR A 97 -2.51 -1.13 -14.18
C TYR A 97 -2.02 -1.10 -15.64
N GLN A 98 -2.41 -0.05 -16.39
CA GLN A 98 -2.06 0.10 -17.80
C GLN A 98 -0.55 0.27 -18.01
N ASN A 99 0.18 0.74 -17.01
CA ASN A 99 1.64 0.90 -17.13
C ASN A 99 2.33 -0.46 -17.33
N VAL A 100 1.98 -1.46 -16.52
CA VAL A 100 2.50 -2.83 -16.71
C VAL A 100 1.85 -3.50 -17.91
N LEU A 101 0.53 -3.34 -18.09
CA LEU A 101 -0.20 -3.94 -19.22
C LEU A 101 0.37 -3.49 -20.57
N ARG A 102 0.73 -2.22 -20.73
CA ARG A 102 1.34 -1.70 -21.95
C ARG A 102 2.68 -2.39 -22.26
N VAL A 103 3.49 -2.58 -21.24
CA VAL A 103 4.78 -3.28 -21.38
C VAL A 103 4.54 -4.75 -21.71
N LEU A 104 3.60 -5.40 -21.04
CA LEU A 104 3.21 -6.78 -21.34
C LEU A 104 2.75 -6.94 -22.80
N ARG A 105 1.92 -6.00 -23.33
CA ARG A 105 1.49 -6.04 -24.73
C ARG A 105 2.67 -5.91 -25.72
N ALA A 106 3.66 -5.09 -25.37
CA ALA A 106 4.89 -5.01 -26.16
C ALA A 106 5.67 -6.34 -26.15
N MET A 107 5.77 -6.98 -24.97
CA MET A 107 6.42 -8.27 -24.83
C MET A 107 5.67 -9.38 -25.59
N GLU A 108 4.35 -9.44 -25.48
CA GLU A 108 3.50 -10.39 -26.20
C GLU A 108 3.67 -10.25 -27.72
N ASN A 109 3.60 -9.03 -28.25
CA ASN A 109 3.75 -8.78 -29.68
C ASN A 109 5.14 -9.20 -30.20
N GLN A 110 6.19 -8.95 -29.42
CA GLN A 110 7.53 -9.37 -29.78
C GLN A 110 7.68 -10.90 -29.67
N TYR A 111 7.12 -11.52 -28.63
CA TYR A 111 7.15 -12.95 -28.41
C TYR A 111 6.50 -13.73 -29.55
N GLU A 112 5.40 -13.25 -30.11
CA GLU A 112 4.73 -13.85 -31.28
C GLU A 112 5.67 -14.01 -32.49
N SER A 113 6.59 -13.07 -32.67
CA SER A 113 7.53 -13.06 -33.79
C SER A 113 8.77 -13.96 -33.64
N LEU A 114 8.94 -14.60 -32.46
CA LEU A 114 10.07 -15.44 -32.15
C LEU A 114 9.91 -16.88 -32.71
N ASP A 115 11.03 -17.54 -32.99
CA ASP A 115 11.03 -18.98 -33.25
C ASP A 115 10.81 -19.80 -31.94
N ASP A 116 10.55 -21.10 -32.08
CA ASP A 116 10.22 -21.97 -30.96
C ASP A 116 11.31 -22.06 -29.88
N ASN A 117 12.59 -21.99 -30.27
CA ASN A 117 13.71 -22.02 -29.32
C ASN A 117 13.81 -20.70 -28.54
N GLN A 118 13.65 -19.58 -29.24
CA GLN A 118 13.62 -18.26 -28.63
C GLN A 118 12.40 -18.11 -27.68
N LYS A 119 11.23 -18.63 -28.10
CA LYS A 119 10.03 -18.63 -27.28
C LYS A 119 10.25 -19.31 -25.93
N LYS A 120 10.90 -20.49 -25.92
CA LYS A 120 11.24 -21.19 -24.67
C LYS A 120 12.11 -20.36 -23.73
N GLN A 121 13.04 -19.58 -24.29
CA GLN A 121 13.94 -18.72 -23.50
C GLN A 121 13.29 -17.45 -22.96
N GLN A 122 12.18 -17.01 -23.57
CA GLN A 122 11.57 -15.71 -23.25
C GLN A 122 10.23 -15.83 -22.51
N ILE A 123 9.58 -16.99 -22.53
CA ILE A 123 8.25 -17.18 -21.95
C ILE A 123 8.21 -16.85 -20.44
N GLY A 124 9.28 -17.14 -19.69
CA GLY A 124 9.35 -16.84 -18.27
C GLY A 124 9.18 -15.36 -17.96
N TYR A 125 9.79 -14.49 -18.74
CA TYR A 125 9.66 -13.04 -18.60
C TYR A 125 8.24 -12.56 -18.92
N VAL A 126 7.65 -13.08 -20.02
CA VAL A 126 6.28 -12.74 -20.41
C VAL A 126 5.28 -13.17 -19.32
N LYS A 127 5.42 -14.39 -18.81
CA LYS A 127 4.54 -14.90 -17.75
C LYS A 127 4.74 -14.17 -16.41
N GLY A 128 5.96 -13.78 -16.06
CA GLY A 128 6.22 -12.91 -14.91
C GLY A 128 5.53 -11.56 -15.04
N ALA A 129 5.64 -10.90 -16.19
CA ALA A 129 4.94 -9.64 -16.47
C ALA A 129 3.40 -9.81 -16.45
N GLN A 130 2.89 -10.97 -16.92
CA GLN A 130 1.46 -11.29 -16.87
C GLN A 130 0.94 -11.39 -15.43
N ILE A 131 1.67 -12.04 -14.52
CA ILE A 131 1.32 -12.11 -13.10
C ILE A 131 1.25 -10.71 -12.49
N MET A 132 2.24 -9.86 -12.76
CA MET A 132 2.28 -8.48 -12.27
C MET A 132 1.13 -7.64 -12.83
N SER A 133 0.75 -7.81 -14.11
CA SER A 133 -0.38 -7.15 -14.74
C SER A 133 -1.72 -7.56 -14.09
N ILE A 134 -1.90 -8.83 -13.78
CA ILE A 134 -3.10 -9.34 -13.10
C ILE A 134 -3.18 -8.76 -11.67
N TYR A 135 -2.07 -8.73 -10.95
CA TYR A 135 -2.01 -8.15 -9.61
C TYR A 135 -2.51 -6.69 -9.59
N LEU A 136 -2.02 -5.84 -10.50
CA LEU A 136 -2.48 -4.46 -10.61
C LEU A 136 -3.89 -4.33 -11.19
N GLY A 137 -4.30 -5.25 -12.05
CA GLY A 137 -5.67 -5.34 -12.55
C GLY A 137 -6.69 -5.59 -11.43
N LEU A 138 -6.35 -6.47 -10.47
CA LEU A 138 -7.16 -6.68 -9.27
C LEU A 138 -7.33 -5.39 -8.48
N PHE A 139 -6.25 -4.67 -8.26
CA PHE A 139 -6.28 -3.37 -7.59
C PHE A 139 -7.23 -2.38 -8.29
N ALA A 140 -7.17 -2.28 -9.62
CA ALA A 140 -8.04 -1.40 -10.39
C ALA A 140 -9.51 -1.81 -10.29
N THR A 141 -9.82 -3.10 -10.41
CA THR A 141 -11.20 -3.59 -10.30
C THR A 141 -11.77 -3.42 -8.90
N ASP A 142 -10.94 -3.45 -7.85
CA ASP A 142 -11.38 -3.21 -6.46
C ASP A 142 -11.96 -1.80 -6.26
N LEU A 143 -11.49 -0.82 -7.03
CA LEU A 143 -11.83 0.58 -6.87
C LEU A 143 -12.91 1.04 -7.87
N TYR A 144 -12.87 0.53 -9.09
CA TYR A 144 -13.62 1.09 -10.23
C TYR A 144 -14.57 0.07 -10.91
N GLY A 145 -14.50 -1.22 -10.56
CA GLY A 145 -15.30 -2.26 -11.21
C GLY A 145 -14.74 -2.67 -12.56
N ASP A 146 -15.58 -2.66 -13.60
CA ASP A 146 -15.20 -3.01 -14.96
C ASP A 146 -14.11 -2.07 -15.50
N ILE A 147 -13.12 -2.64 -16.19
CA ILE A 147 -11.98 -1.89 -16.76
C ILE A 147 -11.67 -2.38 -18.17
N PRO A 148 -11.11 -1.53 -19.06
CA PRO A 148 -10.58 -2.00 -20.34
C PRO A 148 -9.29 -2.81 -20.09
N TYR A 149 -9.28 -4.08 -20.45
CA TYR A 149 -8.14 -4.98 -20.24
C TYR A 149 -7.80 -5.82 -21.48
N LYS A 150 -8.74 -6.57 -22.04
CA LYS A 150 -8.48 -7.53 -23.12
C LYS A 150 -7.96 -6.85 -24.38
N GLU A 151 -8.56 -5.73 -24.75
CA GLU A 151 -8.19 -4.92 -25.93
C GLU A 151 -7.25 -3.76 -25.58
N ALA A 152 -7.13 -3.42 -24.31
CA ALA A 152 -6.35 -2.27 -23.86
C ALA A 152 -4.86 -2.40 -24.20
N CYS A 153 -4.25 -1.24 -24.49
CA CYS A 153 -2.81 -1.09 -24.78
C CYS A 153 -2.30 -1.81 -26.05
N LYS A 154 -3.20 -2.19 -26.97
CA LYS A 154 -2.86 -2.88 -28.24
C LYS A 154 -2.82 -1.96 -29.47
N ALA A 155 -3.15 -0.69 -29.35
CA ALA A 155 -3.27 0.21 -30.50
C ALA A 155 -1.99 0.30 -31.35
N ALA A 156 -0.81 0.27 -30.73
CA ALA A 156 0.48 0.25 -31.43
C ALA A 156 0.72 -1.03 -32.26
N TYR A 157 -0.07 -2.08 -32.04
CA TYR A 157 0.05 -3.40 -32.67
C TYR A 157 -1.19 -3.77 -33.51
N GLY A 158 -1.88 -2.76 -34.02
CA GLY A 158 -3.06 -2.95 -34.85
C GLY A 158 -4.38 -3.12 -34.10
N GLY A 159 -4.37 -2.94 -32.78
CA GLY A 159 -5.58 -2.93 -31.96
C GLY A 159 -6.32 -1.60 -32.00
N THR A 160 -7.43 -1.53 -31.26
CA THR A 160 -8.28 -0.33 -31.20
C THR A 160 -7.70 0.77 -30.28
N LEU A 161 -7.98 2.04 -30.61
CA LEU A 161 -7.75 3.20 -29.72
C LEU A 161 -8.88 3.36 -28.70
N THR A 162 -10.00 2.66 -28.89
CA THR A 162 -11.20 2.74 -28.05
C THR A 162 -11.60 1.35 -27.54
N PRO A 163 -10.79 0.75 -26.64
CA PRO A 163 -11.06 -0.58 -26.11
C PRO A 163 -12.36 -0.61 -25.30
N GLY A 164 -13.11 -1.71 -25.41
CA GLY A 164 -14.28 -1.95 -24.57
C GLY A 164 -13.91 -2.17 -23.10
N TYR A 165 -14.89 -2.01 -22.21
CA TYR A 165 -14.76 -2.37 -20.80
C TYR A 165 -15.09 -3.86 -20.64
N ASP A 166 -14.23 -4.58 -19.95
CA ASP A 166 -14.44 -5.97 -19.58
C ASP A 166 -15.06 -6.03 -18.18
N SER A 167 -16.11 -6.85 -18.03
CA SER A 167 -16.72 -7.03 -16.71
C SER A 167 -15.76 -7.71 -15.73
N VAL A 168 -15.85 -7.32 -14.44
CA VAL A 168 -15.04 -7.91 -13.36
C VAL A 168 -15.16 -9.43 -13.37
N GLU A 169 -16.37 -9.98 -13.55
CA GLU A 169 -16.61 -11.41 -13.65
C GLU A 169 -15.79 -12.04 -14.77
N SER A 170 -15.86 -11.46 -15.98
CA SER A 170 -15.12 -11.98 -17.14
C SER A 170 -13.61 -11.85 -17.00
N LEU A 171 -13.14 -10.83 -16.27
CA LEU A 171 -11.72 -10.65 -15.98
C LEU A 171 -11.22 -11.68 -14.97
N TYR A 172 -12.00 -11.99 -13.94
CA TYR A 172 -11.60 -13.00 -12.95
C TYR A 172 -11.50 -14.39 -13.61
N GLU A 173 -12.42 -14.75 -14.51
CA GLU A 173 -12.32 -15.98 -15.31
C GLU A 173 -11.05 -16.01 -16.17
N LEU A 174 -10.81 -14.93 -16.90
CA LEU A 174 -9.61 -14.78 -17.73
C LEU A 174 -8.33 -14.88 -16.90
N TRP A 175 -8.28 -14.16 -15.79
CA TRP A 175 -7.07 -14.13 -14.94
C TRP A 175 -6.80 -15.45 -14.24
N LEU A 176 -7.83 -16.19 -13.83
CA LEU A 176 -7.65 -17.55 -13.30
C LEU A 176 -7.02 -18.46 -14.36
N THR A 177 -7.53 -18.42 -15.60
CA THR A 177 -6.96 -19.19 -16.71
C THR A 177 -5.51 -18.80 -16.99
N GLN A 178 -5.22 -17.49 -17.04
CA GLN A 178 -3.87 -16.98 -17.28
C GLN A 178 -2.90 -17.33 -16.14
N LEU A 179 -3.37 -17.34 -14.88
CA LEU A 179 -2.55 -17.77 -13.75
C LEU A 179 -2.26 -19.28 -13.80
N ASP A 180 -3.20 -20.10 -14.25
CA ASP A 180 -2.96 -21.53 -14.48
C ASP A 180 -1.93 -21.77 -15.59
N GLU A 181 -1.97 -20.97 -16.67
CA GLU A 181 -0.94 -20.98 -17.70
C GLU A 181 0.42 -20.54 -17.16
N CYS A 182 0.47 -19.53 -16.27
CA CYS A 182 1.70 -19.11 -15.61
C CYS A 182 2.28 -20.22 -14.73
N VAL A 183 1.45 -20.90 -13.94
CA VAL A 183 1.86 -22.06 -13.14
C VAL A 183 2.41 -23.15 -14.05
N SER A 184 1.69 -23.49 -15.13
CA SER A 184 2.15 -24.50 -16.10
C SER A 184 3.50 -24.14 -16.71
N ALA A 185 3.70 -22.89 -17.11
CA ALA A 185 4.97 -22.43 -17.66
C ALA A 185 6.09 -22.57 -16.62
N PHE A 186 5.93 -22.03 -15.43
CA PHE A 186 7.00 -22.04 -14.41
C PHE A 186 7.27 -23.41 -13.78
N THR A 187 6.40 -24.38 -13.97
CA THR A 187 6.64 -25.79 -13.59
C THR A 187 7.28 -26.61 -14.70
N SER A 188 7.40 -26.06 -15.91
CA SER A 188 8.11 -26.70 -17.03
C SER A 188 9.63 -26.61 -16.88
N ASP A 189 10.34 -27.69 -17.23
CA ASP A 189 11.80 -27.72 -17.24
C ASP A 189 12.40 -26.80 -18.31
N ASP A 190 11.68 -26.60 -19.39
CA ASP A 190 12.12 -25.82 -20.57
C ASP A 190 12.13 -24.30 -20.33
N VAL A 191 11.43 -23.79 -19.31
CA VAL A 191 11.33 -22.36 -19.04
C VAL A 191 12.59 -21.82 -18.36
N ILE A 192 13.09 -20.72 -18.91
CA ILE A 192 14.27 -20.02 -18.39
C ILE A 192 13.85 -18.62 -17.96
N ILE A 193 14.27 -18.23 -16.76
CA ILE A 193 14.29 -16.86 -16.28
C ILE A 193 15.60 -16.67 -15.52
N LYS A 194 16.43 -15.72 -15.98
CA LYS A 194 17.80 -15.58 -15.44
C LYS A 194 17.77 -14.74 -14.18
N SER A 195 18.52 -15.18 -13.17
CA SER A 195 18.58 -14.51 -11.85
C SER A 195 19.07 -13.06 -11.93
N GLU A 196 20.00 -12.76 -12.83
CA GLU A 196 20.53 -11.41 -13.04
C GLU A 196 19.53 -10.44 -13.68
N GLN A 197 18.43 -10.94 -14.23
CA GLN A 197 17.36 -10.16 -14.86
C GLN A 197 16.05 -10.22 -14.09
N ASP A 198 15.95 -11.12 -13.12
CA ASP A 198 14.75 -11.30 -12.28
C ASP A 198 15.03 -10.88 -10.84
N VAL A 199 14.79 -9.63 -10.53
CA VAL A 199 14.92 -9.12 -9.16
C VAL A 199 13.74 -9.49 -8.27
N VAL A 200 12.63 -9.97 -8.84
CA VAL A 200 11.39 -10.30 -8.10
C VAL A 200 11.51 -11.62 -7.37
N CYS A 201 11.91 -12.66 -8.10
CA CYS A 201 12.07 -14.02 -7.54
C CYS A 201 13.51 -14.55 -7.65
N GLY A 202 14.45 -13.77 -8.20
CA GLY A 202 15.86 -14.17 -8.31
C GLY A 202 16.11 -15.34 -9.26
N GLY A 203 15.26 -15.52 -10.29
CA GLY A 203 15.31 -16.63 -11.22
C GLY A 203 14.69 -17.93 -10.72
N ASP A 204 14.08 -17.91 -9.54
CA ASP A 204 13.42 -19.08 -8.93
C ASP A 204 12.04 -19.31 -9.57
N LYS A 205 11.98 -20.28 -10.49
CA LYS A 205 10.72 -20.69 -11.14
C LYS A 205 9.69 -21.22 -10.17
N ALA A 206 10.11 -21.95 -9.13
CA ALA A 206 9.20 -22.51 -8.16
C ALA A 206 8.53 -21.39 -7.33
N LYS A 207 9.27 -20.33 -7.01
CA LYS A 207 8.72 -19.15 -6.34
C LYS A 207 7.71 -18.42 -7.23
N TRP A 208 7.99 -18.25 -8.53
CA TRP A 208 7.04 -17.69 -9.50
C TRP A 208 5.76 -18.54 -9.62
N ALA A 209 5.89 -19.88 -9.68
CA ALA A 209 4.75 -20.79 -9.73
C ALA A 209 3.87 -20.67 -8.47
N LYS A 210 4.49 -20.64 -7.29
CA LYS A 210 3.78 -20.43 -6.02
C LYS A 210 3.11 -19.08 -5.95
N PHE A 211 3.75 -18.02 -6.45
CA PHE A 211 3.16 -16.68 -6.51
C PHE A 211 1.91 -16.67 -7.40
N ALA A 212 2.02 -17.19 -8.63
CA ALA A 212 0.87 -17.30 -9.54
C ALA A 212 -0.28 -18.11 -8.93
N ASN A 213 0.04 -19.26 -8.31
CA ASN A 213 -0.96 -20.09 -7.66
C ASN A 213 -1.63 -19.38 -6.47
N SER A 214 -0.86 -18.72 -5.61
CA SER A 214 -1.38 -18.03 -4.43
C SER A 214 -2.17 -16.76 -4.80
N LEU A 215 -1.83 -16.09 -5.89
CA LEU A 215 -2.56 -14.91 -6.38
C LEU A 215 -4.02 -15.25 -6.72
N LYS A 216 -4.33 -16.49 -7.08
CA LYS A 216 -5.72 -16.96 -7.30
C LYS A 216 -6.57 -16.84 -6.03
N LEU A 217 -5.98 -16.88 -4.82
CA LEU A 217 -6.72 -16.66 -3.57
C LEU A 217 -7.22 -15.23 -3.44
N LYS A 218 -6.49 -14.23 -3.94
CA LYS A 218 -7.00 -12.84 -3.99
C LYS A 218 -8.27 -12.74 -4.83
N ILE A 219 -8.36 -13.49 -5.93
CA ILE A 219 -9.59 -13.59 -6.74
C ILE A 219 -10.67 -14.33 -5.94
N ALA A 220 -10.32 -15.43 -5.31
CA ALA A 220 -11.27 -16.26 -4.57
C ALA A 220 -11.97 -15.49 -3.45
N VAL A 221 -11.24 -14.74 -2.62
CA VAL A 221 -11.86 -13.95 -1.54
C VAL A 221 -12.76 -12.83 -2.06
N ARG A 222 -12.45 -12.27 -3.24
CA ARG A 222 -13.30 -11.27 -3.91
C ARG A 222 -14.55 -11.85 -4.54
N LEU A 223 -14.54 -13.14 -4.85
CA LEU A 223 -15.70 -13.89 -5.39
C LEU A 223 -16.69 -14.32 -4.31
N LEU A 224 -16.34 -14.29 -3.03
CA LEU A 224 -17.14 -14.88 -1.95
C LEU A 224 -18.60 -14.38 -1.91
N ALA A 225 -18.81 -13.09 -2.16
CA ALA A 225 -20.17 -12.52 -2.16
C ALA A 225 -20.99 -12.93 -3.39
N GLN A 226 -20.36 -13.16 -4.55
CA GLN A 226 -21.02 -13.46 -5.82
C GLN A 226 -21.13 -14.95 -6.11
N ASN A 227 -20.05 -15.67 -5.86
CA ASN A 227 -19.99 -17.12 -6.14
C ASN A 227 -19.15 -17.85 -5.08
N PRO A 228 -19.72 -18.08 -3.87
CA PRO A 228 -19.00 -18.73 -2.78
C PRO A 228 -18.59 -20.17 -3.12
N THR A 229 -19.34 -20.87 -3.96
CA THR A 229 -19.00 -22.23 -4.39
C THR A 229 -17.72 -22.22 -5.22
N LYS A 230 -17.62 -21.35 -6.22
CA LYS A 230 -16.43 -21.21 -7.04
C LYS A 230 -15.24 -20.72 -6.23
N ALA A 231 -15.45 -19.76 -5.33
CA ALA A 231 -14.41 -19.27 -4.43
C ALA A 231 -13.77 -20.41 -3.61
N LYS A 232 -14.61 -21.28 -3.03
CA LYS A 232 -14.15 -22.48 -2.29
C LYS A 232 -13.41 -23.49 -3.19
N GLN A 233 -13.89 -23.67 -4.43
CA GLN A 233 -13.22 -24.55 -5.40
C GLN A 233 -11.82 -24.04 -5.77
N ILE A 234 -11.68 -22.72 -5.98
CA ILE A 234 -10.39 -22.08 -6.26
C ILE A 234 -9.44 -22.30 -5.08
N ALA A 235 -9.88 -22.05 -3.85
CA ALA A 235 -9.05 -22.22 -2.67
C ALA A 235 -8.57 -23.68 -2.50
N ALA A 236 -9.46 -24.65 -2.72
CA ALA A 236 -9.12 -26.08 -2.69
C ALA A 236 -8.12 -26.46 -3.80
N ALA A 237 -8.28 -25.89 -5.00
CA ALA A 237 -7.34 -26.11 -6.11
C ALA A 237 -5.96 -25.52 -5.82
N VAL A 238 -5.89 -24.31 -5.25
CA VAL A 238 -4.64 -23.69 -4.83
C VAL A 238 -3.91 -24.54 -3.80
N GLU A 239 -4.63 -25.02 -2.81
CA GLU A 239 -4.07 -25.83 -1.72
C GLU A 239 -3.52 -27.17 -2.22
N SER A 240 -4.21 -27.82 -3.16
CA SER A 240 -3.84 -29.14 -3.68
C SER A 240 -2.89 -29.09 -4.88
N ALA A 241 -2.53 -27.92 -5.38
CA ALA A 241 -1.66 -27.77 -6.54
C ALA A 241 -0.26 -28.36 -6.29
N SER A 242 0.26 -29.12 -7.25
CA SER A 242 1.57 -29.78 -7.14
C SER A 242 2.75 -28.80 -7.00
N CYS A 243 2.62 -27.58 -7.55
CA CYS A 243 3.62 -26.52 -7.37
C CYS A 243 3.63 -25.95 -5.94
N GLY A 244 2.62 -26.27 -5.12
CA GLY A 244 2.42 -25.67 -3.82
C GLY A 244 1.91 -24.23 -3.88
N TYR A 245 1.91 -23.57 -2.75
CA TYR A 245 1.54 -22.16 -2.56
C TYR A 245 2.58 -21.49 -1.65
N MET A 246 2.49 -20.17 -1.53
CA MET A 246 3.37 -19.40 -0.65
C MET A 246 3.07 -19.75 0.82
N ASN A 247 4.00 -20.46 1.47
CA ASN A 247 3.79 -21.03 2.82
C ASN A 247 4.94 -20.77 3.80
N THR A 248 6.02 -20.18 3.33
CA THR A 248 7.20 -19.84 4.15
C THR A 248 7.66 -18.43 3.82
N ASN A 249 8.40 -17.78 4.72
CA ASN A 249 8.90 -16.42 4.47
C ASN A 249 9.84 -16.33 3.25
N SER A 250 10.47 -17.43 2.83
CA SER A 250 11.26 -17.45 1.60
C SER A 250 10.40 -17.33 0.32
N ASP A 251 9.11 -17.64 0.42
CA ASP A 251 8.15 -17.50 -0.67
C ASP A 251 7.64 -16.05 -0.82
N ASP A 252 7.86 -15.16 0.17
CA ASP A 252 7.41 -13.77 0.15
C ASP A 252 7.92 -13.07 -1.12
N ILE A 253 7.02 -12.37 -1.82
CA ILE A 253 7.40 -11.51 -2.93
C ILE A 253 7.90 -10.20 -2.33
N LEU A 254 9.15 -10.25 -1.94
CA LEU A 254 9.91 -9.19 -1.28
C LEU A 254 11.24 -9.03 -2.02
N PHE A 255 11.49 -7.88 -2.60
CA PHE A 255 12.71 -7.63 -3.35
C PHE A 255 13.18 -6.18 -3.27
N ASN A 256 14.48 -5.96 -3.55
CA ASN A 256 15.09 -4.64 -3.58
C ASN A 256 14.78 -3.91 -4.89
N LYS A 257 13.89 -2.95 -4.86
CA LYS A 257 13.51 -2.13 -6.01
C LYS A 257 14.61 -1.16 -6.45
N GLY A 258 15.49 -0.78 -5.54
CA GLY A 258 16.61 0.12 -5.82
C GLY A 258 17.66 -0.47 -6.75
N VAL A 259 17.68 -1.79 -6.95
CA VAL A 259 18.62 -2.46 -7.88
C VAL A 259 18.22 -2.25 -9.33
N ASN A 260 16.95 -2.04 -9.60
CA ASN A 260 16.42 -1.90 -10.95
C ASN A 260 16.43 -0.44 -11.45
N LYS A 261 17.56 0.25 -11.27
CA LYS A 261 17.76 1.63 -11.74
C LYS A 261 17.99 1.64 -13.24
N LEU A 262 16.91 1.68 -14.02
CA LEU A 262 17.02 1.73 -15.49
C LEU A 262 17.55 3.05 -16.06
N THR A 263 17.50 4.14 -15.32
CA THR A 263 17.73 5.47 -15.88
C THR A 263 18.82 6.28 -15.22
N GLY A 264 19.39 5.87 -14.10
CA GLY A 264 20.32 6.75 -13.35
C GLY A 264 19.72 8.09 -12.95
N ASP A 265 18.41 8.27 -13.14
CA ASP A 265 17.68 9.48 -12.82
C ASP A 265 17.21 9.44 -11.36
N ASP A 266 18.05 10.00 -10.49
CA ASP A 266 17.71 10.20 -9.08
C ASP A 266 16.43 11.04 -8.91
N GLY A 267 16.06 11.85 -9.90
CA GLY A 267 14.87 12.68 -9.89
C GLY A 267 13.57 11.87 -9.86
N TYR A 268 13.49 10.81 -10.65
CA TYR A 268 12.31 9.95 -10.68
C TYR A 268 12.11 9.14 -9.40
N ILE A 269 13.19 8.56 -8.88
CA ILE A 269 13.18 7.83 -7.61
C ILE A 269 12.90 8.78 -6.46
N ASN A 270 13.54 9.95 -6.44
CA ASN A 270 13.34 10.96 -5.40
C ASN A 270 11.91 11.50 -5.40
N ASN A 271 11.30 11.71 -6.56
CA ASN A 271 9.92 12.18 -6.65
C ASN A 271 8.91 11.13 -6.15
N ARG A 272 9.09 9.84 -6.52
CA ARG A 272 8.28 8.76 -5.97
C ARG A 272 8.43 8.64 -4.46
N ILE A 273 9.65 8.67 -3.95
CA ILE A 273 9.96 8.61 -2.52
C ILE A 273 9.32 9.76 -1.76
N TYR A 274 9.35 10.97 -2.33
CA TYR A 274 8.73 12.14 -1.73
C TYR A 274 7.22 11.93 -1.51
N HIS A 275 6.50 11.51 -2.53
CA HIS A 275 5.05 11.29 -2.43
C HIS A 275 4.67 10.13 -1.47
N TRP A 276 5.47 9.09 -1.42
CA TRP A 276 5.27 8.02 -0.45
C TRP A 276 5.50 8.51 0.99
N ASN A 277 6.53 9.32 1.18
CA ASN A 277 6.83 9.90 2.49
C ASN A 277 5.67 10.77 2.99
N GLU A 278 5.16 11.66 2.18
CA GLU A 278 4.05 12.55 2.56
C GLU A 278 2.75 11.78 2.82
N GLY A 279 2.39 10.85 1.96
CA GLY A 279 1.16 10.06 2.10
C GLY A 279 1.13 9.26 3.40
N PHE A 280 2.23 8.59 3.73
CA PHE A 280 2.31 7.78 4.95
C PHE A 280 2.44 8.60 6.22
N THR A 281 3.14 9.72 6.21
CA THR A 281 3.19 10.61 7.38
C THR A 281 1.84 11.26 7.68
N GLY A 282 0.97 11.36 6.68
CA GLY A 282 -0.43 11.77 6.86
C GLY A 282 -1.34 10.69 7.44
N CYS A 283 -0.89 9.42 7.51
CA CYS A 283 -1.67 8.31 8.07
C CYS A 283 -1.24 8.03 9.51
N VAL A 284 -2.18 8.13 10.43
CA VAL A 284 -1.97 7.90 11.86
C VAL A 284 -2.71 6.63 12.28
N GLY A 285 -2.13 5.86 13.18
CA GLY A 285 -2.81 4.73 13.77
C GLY A 285 -4.06 5.15 14.55
N SER A 286 -5.15 4.42 14.36
CA SER A 286 -6.31 4.55 15.23
C SER A 286 -5.93 4.14 16.65
N GLN A 287 -6.40 4.87 17.66
CA GLN A 287 -6.12 4.55 19.06
C GLN A 287 -6.62 3.15 19.43
N SER A 288 -7.78 2.76 18.92
CA SER A 288 -8.34 1.43 19.19
C SER A 288 -7.47 0.32 18.61
N VAL A 289 -6.92 0.49 17.42
CA VAL A 289 -6.04 -0.49 16.77
C VAL A 289 -4.67 -0.57 17.44
N ILE A 290 -4.04 0.57 17.72
CA ILE A 290 -2.73 0.57 18.41
C ILE A 290 -2.86 -0.02 19.81
N ASN A 291 -3.87 0.36 20.58
CA ASN A 291 -4.10 -0.21 21.91
C ASN A 291 -4.36 -1.73 21.82
N PHE A 292 -5.17 -2.17 20.83
CA PHE A 292 -5.41 -3.59 20.60
C PHE A 292 -4.10 -4.37 20.38
N MET A 293 -3.20 -3.84 19.54
CA MET A 293 -1.91 -4.48 19.29
C MET A 293 -1.00 -4.47 20.53
N VAL A 294 -0.90 -3.33 21.22
CA VAL A 294 -0.06 -3.19 22.43
C VAL A 294 -0.56 -4.09 23.55
N ASP A 295 -1.87 -4.08 23.85
CA ASP A 295 -2.48 -4.87 24.93
C ASP A 295 -2.33 -6.38 24.68
N ASN A 296 -2.32 -6.80 23.42
CA ASN A 296 -2.11 -8.19 23.02
C ASN A 296 -0.64 -8.51 22.69
N LYS A 297 0.28 -7.63 23.01
CA LYS A 297 1.74 -7.82 22.82
C LYS A 297 2.13 -8.14 21.39
N ASP A 298 1.44 -7.53 20.41
CA ASP A 298 1.72 -7.73 19.00
C ASP A 298 2.98 -6.94 18.59
N PRO A 299 4.11 -7.60 18.31
CA PRO A 299 5.36 -6.92 18.00
C PRO A 299 5.30 -6.15 16.68
N ARG A 300 4.34 -6.45 15.80
CA ARG A 300 4.19 -5.76 14.52
C ARG A 300 3.82 -4.28 14.67
N VAL A 301 3.26 -3.87 15.81
CA VAL A 301 3.01 -2.44 16.11
C VAL A 301 4.26 -1.59 15.92
N ARG A 302 5.43 -2.15 16.25
CA ARG A 302 6.74 -1.50 16.16
C ARG A 302 7.24 -1.35 14.71
N PHE A 303 6.76 -2.17 13.81
CA PHE A 303 7.07 -2.11 12.38
C PHE A 303 6.10 -1.21 11.64
N PHE A 304 4.81 -1.36 11.93
CA PHE A 304 3.75 -0.62 11.24
C PHE A 304 3.71 0.86 11.57
N TYR A 305 4.08 1.22 12.82
CA TYR A 305 3.97 2.59 13.32
C TYR A 305 5.30 3.13 13.81
N THR A 306 5.47 4.44 13.69
CA THR A 306 6.65 5.12 14.23
C THR A 306 6.54 5.25 15.74
N LYS A 307 7.67 5.21 16.44
CA LYS A 307 7.71 5.67 17.84
C LYS A 307 7.29 7.14 17.89
N ASN A 308 6.46 7.51 18.85
CA ASN A 308 6.23 8.93 19.12
C ASN A 308 7.50 9.63 19.59
N GLN A 309 7.50 10.96 19.65
CA GLN A 309 8.70 11.74 20.00
C GLN A 309 8.99 11.80 21.51
N TRP A 310 8.10 11.29 22.35
CA TRP A 310 8.20 11.39 23.81
C TRP A 310 9.04 10.25 24.40
N ASN A 311 10.36 10.36 24.27
CA ASN A 311 11.31 9.48 24.95
C ASN A 311 11.66 10.02 26.36
N SER A 312 12.51 9.30 27.09
CA SER A 312 12.88 9.68 28.45
C SER A 312 13.61 11.02 28.52
N LYS A 313 14.40 11.39 27.51
CA LYS A 313 15.08 12.69 27.43
C LYS A 313 14.08 13.85 27.31
N ILE A 314 13.07 13.68 26.45
CA ILE A 314 12.01 14.69 26.30
C ILE A 314 11.22 14.82 27.60
N VAL A 315 10.82 13.71 28.21
CA VAL A 315 10.15 13.70 29.52
C VAL A 315 10.99 14.42 30.56
N GLN A 316 12.28 14.09 30.66
CA GLN A 316 13.17 14.75 31.61
C GLN A 316 13.33 16.24 31.32
N GLY A 317 13.43 16.62 30.03
CA GLY A 317 13.52 18.03 29.65
C GLY A 317 12.31 18.86 30.12
N TYR A 318 11.10 18.31 30.00
CA TYR A 318 9.88 18.94 30.52
C TYR A 318 9.91 19.04 32.06
N TYR A 319 10.31 17.99 32.75
CA TYR A 319 10.46 18.02 34.21
C TYR A 319 11.49 19.06 34.67
N ASP A 320 12.63 19.16 33.99
CA ASP A 320 13.68 20.15 34.32
C ASP A 320 13.21 21.60 34.07
N ALA A 321 12.37 21.79 33.04
CA ALA A 321 11.73 23.07 32.75
C ALA A 321 10.57 23.41 33.70
N GLY A 322 10.10 22.47 34.53
CA GLY A 322 8.94 22.62 35.39
C GLY A 322 7.62 22.64 34.61
N LEU A 323 7.59 22.05 33.43
CA LEU A 323 6.44 21.97 32.54
C LEU A 323 5.65 20.67 32.77
N GLU A 324 4.36 20.71 32.46
CA GLU A 324 3.52 19.52 32.44
C GLU A 324 3.86 18.62 31.25
N ILE A 325 3.57 17.32 31.40
CA ILE A 325 3.61 16.35 30.31
C ILE A 325 2.23 15.70 30.17
N PRO A 326 1.91 15.08 29.00
CA PRO A 326 0.62 14.43 28.81
C PRO A 326 0.35 13.34 29.84
N ASP A 327 -0.81 13.35 30.48
CA ASP A 327 -1.20 12.39 31.53
C ASP A 327 -1.08 10.93 31.04
N PHE A 328 -1.45 10.67 29.79
CA PHE A 328 -1.37 9.33 29.21
C PHE A 328 0.08 8.86 28.94
N ILE A 329 1.05 9.77 28.93
CA ILE A 329 2.48 9.46 28.95
C ILE A 329 2.97 9.35 30.40
N GLU A 330 2.64 10.31 31.27
CA GLU A 330 3.10 10.36 32.66
C GLU A 330 2.69 9.11 33.47
N LYS A 331 1.50 8.56 33.22
CA LYS A 331 1.06 7.31 33.88
C LYS A 331 2.04 6.14 33.65
N ASN A 332 2.78 6.15 32.55
CA ASN A 332 3.77 5.13 32.20
C ASN A 332 5.19 5.48 32.70
N VAL A 333 5.37 6.61 33.42
CA VAL A 333 6.67 7.06 33.94
C VAL A 333 6.75 6.79 35.43
N GLU A 334 7.83 6.14 35.87
CA GLU A 334 8.27 6.15 37.26
C GLU A 334 9.24 7.31 37.43
N PHE A 335 8.98 8.18 38.40
CA PHE A 335 9.84 9.34 38.70
C PHE A 335 10.10 9.47 40.21
N THR A 336 11.15 10.18 40.57
CA THR A 336 11.47 10.62 41.94
C THR A 336 11.46 12.15 42.01
N ILE A 337 11.44 12.69 43.21
CA ILE A 337 11.59 14.14 43.43
C ILE A 337 13.04 14.42 43.78
N GLY A 338 13.70 15.22 42.95
CA GLY A 338 15.09 15.65 43.20
C GLY A 338 15.20 16.66 44.36
N ALA A 339 16.43 16.95 44.77
CA ALA A 339 16.70 17.94 45.78
C ALA A 339 16.26 19.38 45.42
N ASP A 340 16.08 19.63 44.12
CA ASP A 340 15.55 20.86 43.54
C ASP A 340 13.99 20.91 43.51
N GLY A 341 13.34 19.90 44.08
CA GLY A 341 11.89 19.77 44.09
C GLY A 341 11.26 19.33 42.74
N LYS A 342 12.05 19.07 41.72
CA LYS A 342 11.58 18.69 40.41
C LYS A 342 11.49 17.17 40.24
N LYS A 343 10.60 16.72 39.35
CA LYS A 343 10.51 15.32 38.96
C LYS A 343 11.79 14.90 38.21
N LYS A 344 12.26 13.69 38.49
CA LYS A 344 13.40 13.06 37.76
C LYS A 344 12.92 11.73 37.24
N PHE A 345 13.06 11.52 35.93
CA PHE A 345 12.73 10.25 35.28
C PHE A 345 13.59 9.12 35.86
N VAL A 346 12.98 8.00 36.17
CA VAL A 346 13.68 6.81 36.68
C VAL A 346 13.62 5.71 35.62
N LYS A 347 12.44 5.31 35.21
CA LYS A 347 12.21 4.29 34.19
C LYS A 347 10.78 4.32 33.65
N TRP A 348 10.57 3.63 32.56
CA TRP A 348 9.23 3.34 32.07
C TRP A 348 8.57 2.23 32.87
N LYS A 349 7.28 2.36 33.17
CA LYS A 349 6.44 1.34 33.82
C LYS A 349 5.91 0.33 32.81
N GLY A 350 5.28 -0.73 33.30
CA GLY A 350 4.61 -1.74 32.47
C GLY A 350 5.60 -2.50 31.58
N MET A 351 5.29 -2.63 30.30
CA MET A 351 6.18 -3.28 29.33
C MET A 351 7.42 -2.44 28.99
N GLY A 352 7.42 -1.15 29.32
CA GLY A 352 8.55 -0.26 29.07
C GLY A 352 8.75 0.05 27.58
N GLU A 353 9.98 0.52 27.24
CA GLU A 353 10.39 0.67 25.85
C GLU A 353 10.46 -0.73 25.16
N PRO A 354 10.11 -0.85 23.88
CA PRO A 354 9.60 0.21 23.01
C PRO A 354 8.07 0.44 23.11
N TRP A 355 7.35 -0.35 23.86
CA TRP A 355 5.88 -0.43 23.88
C TRP A 355 5.17 0.86 24.29
N VAL A 356 5.75 1.60 25.24
CA VAL A 356 5.22 2.89 25.74
C VAL A 356 5.30 4.03 24.72
N ARG A 357 5.86 3.77 23.54
CA ARG A 357 6.09 4.80 22.53
C ARG A 357 5.05 4.79 21.40
N TYR A 358 3.97 3.99 21.53
CA TYR A 358 2.95 3.85 20.49
C TYR A 358 1.61 4.34 21.00
N TYR A 359 1.13 5.43 20.40
CA TYR A 359 -0.18 6.03 20.70
C TYR A 359 -0.89 6.37 19.39
N GLY A 360 -2.20 6.03 19.31
CA GLY A 360 -3.06 6.38 18.19
C GLY A 360 -3.89 7.63 18.45
N LEU A 361 -4.47 8.18 17.39
CA LEU A 361 -5.51 9.19 17.49
C LEU A 361 -6.88 8.54 17.72
N THR A 362 -7.72 9.21 18.48
CA THR A 362 -9.11 8.77 18.69
C THR A 362 -9.97 9.14 17.48
N GLU A 363 -11.07 8.41 17.30
CA GLU A 363 -12.01 8.60 16.20
C GLU A 363 -12.89 9.85 16.35
N ASP A 364 -12.87 10.49 17.51
CA ASP A 364 -13.59 11.74 17.81
C ASP A 364 -12.77 12.97 17.41
N TRP A 365 -12.37 13.05 16.16
CA TRP A 365 -11.44 14.06 15.69
C TRP A 365 -11.92 15.50 15.87
N ASN A 366 -13.18 15.80 15.54
CA ASN A 366 -13.69 17.17 15.64
C ASN A 366 -13.93 17.59 17.09
N ALA A 367 -14.42 16.67 17.94
CA ALA A 367 -14.50 16.91 19.37
C ALA A 367 -13.12 17.21 20.00
N GLN A 368 -12.05 16.70 19.40
CA GLN A 368 -10.68 16.93 19.84
C GLN A 368 -10.22 18.37 19.57
N LEU A 369 -10.67 18.98 18.49
CA LEU A 369 -10.34 20.37 18.17
C LEU A 369 -11.09 21.36 19.08
N ASP A 370 -12.27 20.98 19.55
CA ASP A 370 -13.09 21.82 20.41
C ASP A 370 -12.72 21.70 21.91
N ASP A 371 -12.15 20.57 22.34
CA ASP A 371 -11.71 20.36 23.72
C ASP A 371 -10.21 20.61 23.89
N THR A 372 -9.85 21.88 24.00
CA THR A 372 -8.47 22.34 24.15
C THR A 372 -7.77 21.83 25.42
N GLY A 373 -8.52 21.47 26.46
CA GLY A 373 -7.98 20.91 27.71
C GLY A 373 -7.51 19.46 27.55
N LYS A 374 -8.36 18.64 26.91
CA LYS A 374 -8.14 17.20 26.76
C LYS A 374 -7.18 16.83 25.65
N TYR A 375 -7.24 17.55 24.52
CA TYR A 375 -6.54 17.16 23.29
C TYR A 375 -5.37 18.07 22.90
N LYS A 376 -5.03 19.08 23.72
CA LYS A 376 -3.96 20.06 23.46
C LYS A 376 -2.62 19.43 23.01
N TRP A 377 -2.30 18.26 23.53
CA TRP A 377 -1.04 17.58 23.24
C TRP A 377 -0.98 16.94 21.84
N TYR A 378 -2.14 16.63 21.27
CA TYR A 378 -2.21 16.01 19.93
C TYR A 378 -1.99 17.02 18.80
N PHE A 379 -2.24 18.32 19.07
CA PHE A 379 -2.18 19.38 18.07
C PHE A 379 -1.34 20.56 18.54
N PRO A 380 -0.04 20.34 18.82
CA PRO A 380 0.80 21.37 19.42
C PRO A 380 0.81 22.69 18.63
N SER A 381 0.83 22.64 17.31
CA SER A 381 0.86 23.83 16.46
C SER A 381 -0.39 24.72 16.59
N GLN A 382 -1.55 24.14 16.90
CA GLN A 382 -2.79 24.90 17.07
C GLN A 382 -2.88 25.60 18.43
N TYR A 383 -2.25 25.02 19.45
CA TYR A 383 -2.23 25.54 20.80
C TYR A 383 -0.97 26.32 21.16
N ALA A 384 0.04 26.30 20.30
CA ALA A 384 1.33 26.99 20.53
C ALA A 384 1.21 28.49 20.84
N ASN A 385 0.16 29.16 20.34
CA ASN A 385 -0.09 30.58 20.61
C ASN A 385 -0.89 30.82 21.91
N ALA A 386 -1.61 29.83 22.39
CA ALA A 386 -2.47 29.96 23.57
C ALA A 386 -1.73 29.63 24.88
N ASP A 387 -0.74 28.75 24.82
CA ASP A 387 -0.09 28.19 26.01
C ASP A 387 1.41 27.94 25.77
N LYS A 388 2.16 29.04 25.70
CA LYS A 388 3.62 29.01 25.44
C LYS A 388 4.42 28.26 26.52
N GLU A 389 3.84 28.06 27.69
CA GLU A 389 4.47 27.37 28.81
C GLU A 389 4.44 25.85 28.67
N LEU A 390 3.63 25.32 27.74
CA LEU A 390 3.53 23.87 27.48
C LEU A 390 4.66 23.31 26.63
N TYR A 391 5.53 24.17 26.08
CA TYR A 391 6.51 23.72 25.10
C TYR A 391 7.93 24.04 25.54
N LEU A 392 8.85 23.09 25.33
CA LEU A 392 10.27 23.38 25.41
C LEU A 392 10.66 24.36 24.30
N HIS A 393 11.48 25.33 24.65
CA HIS A 393 12.06 26.23 23.68
C HIS A 393 13.34 25.64 23.10
N ASN A 394 13.62 25.88 21.81
CA ASN A 394 14.92 25.56 21.24
C ASN A 394 16.03 26.37 21.94
N LYS A 395 17.31 26.03 21.68
CA LYS A 395 18.49 26.71 22.30
C LYS A 395 18.48 28.22 22.18
N GLU A 396 17.80 28.74 21.15
CA GLU A 396 17.73 30.19 20.90
C GLU A 396 16.48 30.86 21.55
N GLY A 397 15.61 30.07 22.16
CA GLY A 397 14.40 30.59 22.82
C GLY A 397 13.36 31.20 21.89
N LYS A 398 13.48 30.99 20.56
CA LYS A 398 12.68 31.70 19.57
C LYS A 398 11.37 31.00 19.20
N ASN A 399 11.33 29.69 19.24
CA ASN A 399 10.16 28.89 18.87
C ASN A 399 9.84 27.84 19.92
N PRO A 400 8.61 27.80 20.42
CA PRO A 400 8.16 26.68 21.24
C PRO A 400 8.12 25.41 20.40
N GLN A 401 8.63 24.32 20.95
CA GLN A 401 8.72 23.02 20.29
C GLN A 401 7.71 22.07 20.91
N GLY A 402 6.67 21.78 20.17
CA GLY A 402 5.75 20.70 20.50
C GLY A 402 6.26 19.36 19.95
N TYR A 403 6.17 18.33 20.76
CA TYR A 403 6.58 16.98 20.40
C TYR A 403 5.36 16.13 20.08
N THR A 404 5.38 15.44 18.93
CA THR A 404 4.27 14.60 18.47
C THR A 404 4.07 13.42 19.39
N VAL A 405 2.87 13.29 19.93
CA VAL A 405 2.50 12.22 20.88
C VAL A 405 1.93 10.98 20.18
N TYR A 406 1.45 11.11 18.96
CA TYR A 406 0.85 10.01 18.21
C TYR A 406 1.85 9.35 17.26
N SER A 407 1.54 8.12 16.88
CA SER A 407 2.32 7.31 15.96
C SER A 407 1.72 7.36 14.57
N THR A 408 2.53 7.73 13.58
CA THR A 408 2.17 7.66 12.16
C THR A 408 2.51 6.29 11.59
N LEU A 409 1.95 5.95 10.43
CA LEU A 409 2.43 4.80 9.68
C LEU A 409 3.93 4.98 9.36
N ASN A 410 4.66 3.89 9.46
CA ASN A 410 6.11 3.89 9.30
C ASN A 410 6.48 3.83 7.81
N ASN A 411 6.68 4.99 7.21
CA ASN A 411 7.07 5.10 5.80
C ASN A 411 8.39 4.38 5.47
N MET A 412 9.31 4.24 6.43
CA MET A 412 10.58 3.53 6.19
C MET A 412 10.37 2.05 5.89
N MET A 413 9.25 1.48 6.29
CA MET A 413 8.87 0.11 5.92
C MET A 413 8.60 -0.05 4.43
N ILE A 414 8.33 1.03 3.70
CA ILE A 414 7.94 1.00 2.29
C ILE A 414 9.03 1.54 1.38
N ILE A 415 9.70 2.62 1.79
CA ILE A 415 10.70 3.32 0.97
C ILE A 415 12.13 3.16 1.48
N GLY A 416 12.33 2.39 2.54
CA GLY A 416 13.60 2.32 3.23
C GLY A 416 13.92 3.60 4.01
N ARG A 417 15.06 3.62 4.68
CA ARG A 417 15.51 4.77 5.45
C ARG A 417 16.07 5.85 4.54
N ARG A 418 15.22 6.78 4.11
CA ARG A 418 15.59 7.88 3.21
C ARG A 418 15.14 9.21 3.79
N TYR A 419 15.92 10.25 3.51
CA TYR A 419 15.58 11.63 3.83
C TYR A 419 15.75 12.47 2.58
N SER A 420 14.74 13.24 2.24
CA SER A 420 14.75 14.10 1.04
C SER A 420 15.50 15.40 1.26
N SER A 421 15.72 15.82 2.51
CA SER A 421 16.44 17.05 2.83
C SER A 421 16.92 17.10 4.28
N ALA A 422 17.95 17.92 4.54
CA ALA A 422 18.42 18.21 5.89
C ALA A 422 17.34 18.87 6.77
N SER A 423 16.41 19.61 6.18
CA SER A 423 15.32 20.28 6.92
C SER A 423 14.33 19.32 7.59
N GLN A 424 14.19 18.10 7.09
CA GLN A 424 13.40 17.06 7.77
C GLN A 424 14.06 16.55 9.05
N VAL A 425 15.29 16.94 9.26
CA VAL A 425 16.17 16.49 10.33
C VAL A 425 16.33 17.55 11.42
N GLU A 426 15.99 18.81 11.13
CA GLU A 426 16.09 19.95 12.04
C GLU A 426 14.94 20.03 13.08
N ALA A 427 14.32 18.91 13.40
CA ALA A 427 13.43 18.88 14.54
C ALA A 427 14.23 19.12 15.82
N ALA A 428 13.64 19.84 16.75
CA ALA A 428 14.18 20.32 18.00
C ALA A 428 15.29 19.45 18.60
N THR A 429 16.49 19.94 18.52
CA THR A 429 17.62 19.31 19.19
C THR A 429 17.64 19.74 20.65
N LEU A 430 17.56 18.78 21.55
CA LEU A 430 17.98 19.01 22.91
C LEU A 430 19.50 19.26 22.94
N PRO A 431 20.02 20.02 23.91
CA PRO A 431 21.47 20.14 24.12
C PRO A 431 22.07 18.74 24.13
N ASP A 432 23.15 18.50 23.40
CA ASP A 432 23.90 17.25 23.30
C ASP A 432 23.34 16.15 22.37
N ASP A 433 22.24 16.38 21.65
CA ASP A 433 21.79 15.43 20.66
C ASP A 433 22.74 15.41 19.45
N THR A 434 23.39 14.29 19.21
CA THR A 434 24.13 14.02 17.99
C THR A 434 23.16 13.40 16.97
N TYR A 435 22.98 14.09 15.86
CA TYR A 435 22.12 13.68 14.79
C TYR A 435 22.94 13.16 13.61
N THR A 436 22.65 11.94 13.15
CA THR A 436 23.32 11.39 11.98
C THR A 436 22.38 11.38 10.80
N PHE A 437 22.58 12.31 9.90
CA PHE A 437 21.87 12.38 8.61
C PHE A 437 22.70 11.72 7.52
N THR A 438 22.04 11.04 6.58
CA THR A 438 22.68 10.53 5.38
C THR A 438 21.76 10.65 4.18
N THR A 439 22.29 11.25 3.11
CA THR A 439 21.64 11.34 1.79
C THR A 439 22.00 10.17 0.88
N LYS A 440 22.85 9.22 1.34
CA LYS A 440 23.28 8.09 0.52
C LYS A 440 22.10 7.19 0.19
N ASP A 441 22.10 6.71 -1.02
CA ASP A 441 21.20 5.66 -1.46
C ASP A 441 21.24 4.46 -0.52
N ARG A 442 20.07 4.07 -0.04
CA ARG A 442 19.91 2.90 0.81
C ARG A 442 19.05 1.87 0.12
N PRO A 443 19.11 0.60 0.54
CA PRO A 443 18.22 -0.42 0.02
C PRO A 443 16.75 0.02 0.12
N TRP A 444 15.99 -0.32 -0.90
CA TRP A 444 14.56 -0.06 -0.94
C TRP A 444 13.84 -1.37 -1.28
N TYR A 445 13.47 -2.09 -0.25
CA TYR A 445 12.73 -3.34 -0.38
C TYR A 445 11.23 -3.06 -0.35
N GLY A 446 10.51 -3.63 -1.32
CA GLY A 446 9.06 -3.65 -1.37
C GLY A 446 8.53 -5.06 -1.18
N LEU A 447 7.47 -5.21 -0.39
CA LEU A 447 6.72 -6.44 -0.23
C LEU A 447 5.43 -6.34 -1.04
N TYR A 448 5.13 -7.34 -1.87
CA TYR A 448 3.95 -7.35 -2.75
C TYR A 448 2.92 -8.39 -2.33
N MET A 449 3.37 -9.57 -1.95
CA MET A 449 2.52 -10.63 -1.40
C MET A 449 3.33 -11.45 -0.40
N SER A 450 2.72 -11.81 0.73
CA SER A 450 3.36 -12.61 1.76
C SER A 450 2.76 -14.00 1.87
N ALA A 451 3.55 -14.93 2.39
CA ALA A 451 3.04 -16.24 2.78
C ALA A 451 2.03 -16.15 3.92
N ALA A 452 2.15 -15.12 4.78
CA ALA A 452 1.16 -14.84 5.82
C ALA A 452 -0.22 -14.55 5.22
N GLU A 453 -0.31 -13.72 4.18
CA GLU A 453 -1.54 -13.43 3.45
C GLU A 453 -2.18 -14.70 2.90
N THR A 454 -1.39 -15.54 2.24
CA THR A 454 -1.86 -16.81 1.68
C THR A 454 -2.46 -17.71 2.75
N ASN A 455 -1.79 -17.83 3.91
CA ASN A 455 -2.25 -18.64 5.02
C ASN A 455 -3.51 -18.07 5.68
N LEU A 456 -3.66 -16.74 5.78
CA LEU A 456 -4.89 -16.11 6.29
C LEU A 456 -6.10 -16.40 5.40
N TYR A 457 -5.94 -16.28 4.08
CA TYR A 457 -7.00 -16.65 3.14
C TYR A 457 -7.37 -18.13 3.23
N LEU A 458 -6.38 -19.02 3.35
CA LEU A 458 -6.66 -20.45 3.53
C LEU A 458 -7.32 -20.74 4.89
N ALA A 459 -6.98 -19.99 5.96
CA ALA A 459 -7.67 -20.07 7.24
C ALA A 459 -9.13 -19.67 7.13
N GLU A 460 -9.42 -18.57 6.41
CA GLU A 460 -10.79 -18.13 6.11
C GLU A 460 -11.58 -19.23 5.39
N PHE A 461 -11.05 -19.78 4.29
CA PHE A 461 -11.74 -20.84 3.54
C PHE A 461 -11.91 -22.13 4.37
N ALA A 462 -10.96 -22.48 5.24
CA ALA A 462 -11.10 -23.61 6.14
C ALA A 462 -12.25 -23.39 7.14
N MET A 463 -12.38 -22.18 7.73
CA MET A 463 -13.53 -21.83 8.58
C MET A 463 -14.84 -21.89 7.82
N LEU A 464 -14.91 -21.32 6.60
CA LEU A 464 -16.09 -21.35 5.74
C LEU A 464 -16.49 -22.79 5.29
N ASN A 465 -15.59 -23.74 5.41
CA ASN A 465 -15.80 -25.18 5.19
C ASN A 465 -16.01 -25.95 6.50
N ASN A 466 -16.14 -25.27 7.65
CA ASN A 466 -16.27 -25.84 8.99
C ASN A 466 -15.10 -26.75 9.43
N ASP A 467 -13.89 -26.53 8.90
CA ASP A 467 -12.67 -27.22 9.30
C ASP A 467 -11.83 -26.33 10.22
N GLU A 468 -12.27 -26.23 11.47
CA GLU A 468 -11.61 -25.40 12.49
C GLU A 468 -10.17 -25.87 12.80
N GLY A 469 -9.90 -27.16 12.75
CA GLY A 469 -8.57 -27.71 13.00
C GLY A 469 -7.56 -27.25 11.95
N LYS A 470 -7.97 -27.23 10.70
CA LYS A 470 -7.17 -26.76 9.57
C LYS A 470 -7.05 -25.22 9.59
N ALA A 471 -8.15 -24.53 9.88
CA ALA A 471 -8.15 -23.09 10.03
C ALA A 471 -7.15 -22.62 11.09
N LYS A 472 -7.11 -23.30 12.25
CA LYS A 472 -6.16 -23.00 13.32
C LYS A 472 -4.71 -23.12 12.83
N LYS A 473 -4.37 -24.19 12.11
CA LYS A 473 -2.99 -24.39 11.61
C LYS A 473 -2.57 -23.27 10.68
N TYR A 474 -3.43 -22.85 9.76
CA TYR A 474 -3.16 -21.74 8.85
C TYR A 474 -3.07 -20.41 9.59
N TYR A 475 -3.97 -20.17 10.52
CA TYR A 475 -4.00 -18.97 11.34
C TYR A 475 -2.72 -18.82 12.16
N ASP A 476 -2.34 -19.83 12.92
CA ASP A 476 -1.13 -19.82 13.75
C ASP A 476 0.13 -19.63 12.89
N ASN A 477 0.22 -20.33 11.75
CA ASN A 477 1.32 -20.16 10.82
C ASN A 477 1.37 -18.73 10.26
N ALA A 478 0.23 -18.15 9.90
CA ALA A 478 0.14 -16.81 9.35
C ALA A 478 0.64 -15.73 10.33
N LEU A 479 0.32 -15.86 11.62
CA LEU A 479 0.76 -14.91 12.63
C LEU A 479 2.29 -14.92 12.76
N ALA A 480 2.87 -16.11 12.83
CA ALA A 480 4.33 -16.27 12.90
C ALA A 480 5.01 -15.75 11.62
N LEU A 481 4.50 -16.11 10.45
CA LEU A 481 5.00 -15.63 9.17
C LEU A 481 4.93 -14.09 9.08
N SER A 482 3.81 -13.48 9.45
CA SER A 482 3.61 -12.04 9.42
C SER A 482 4.65 -11.30 10.26
N CYS A 483 4.89 -11.73 11.51
CA CYS A 483 5.90 -11.14 12.37
C CYS A 483 7.30 -11.22 11.75
N ASN A 484 7.66 -12.38 11.20
CA ASN A 484 8.97 -12.60 10.58
C ASN A 484 9.14 -11.81 9.27
N THR A 485 8.10 -11.74 8.42
CA THR A 485 8.10 -10.94 7.19
C THR A 485 8.40 -9.48 7.50
N TYR A 486 7.66 -8.88 8.46
CA TYR A 486 7.83 -7.46 8.78
C TYR A 486 9.12 -7.17 9.54
N ASN A 487 9.60 -8.10 10.36
CA ASN A 487 10.92 -8.00 10.96
C ASN A 487 12.03 -8.00 9.90
N THR A 488 11.94 -8.89 8.90
CA THR A 488 12.88 -8.94 7.78
C THR A 488 12.83 -7.66 6.95
N LEU A 489 11.63 -7.18 6.61
CA LEU A 489 11.45 -5.94 5.85
C LEU A 489 12.03 -4.72 6.60
N ALA A 490 11.81 -4.63 7.92
CA ALA A 490 12.37 -3.58 8.76
C ALA A 490 13.91 -3.60 8.76
N LYS A 491 14.50 -4.79 8.85
CA LYS A 491 15.94 -5.00 8.77
C LYS A 491 16.50 -4.55 7.42
N ASP A 492 15.92 -5.06 6.33
CA ASP A 492 16.41 -4.84 4.98
C ASP A 492 16.27 -3.37 4.55
N ASN A 493 15.19 -2.70 4.98
CA ASN A 493 14.97 -1.28 4.79
C ASN A 493 15.72 -0.38 5.78
N GLN A 494 16.47 -0.95 6.70
CA GLN A 494 17.25 -0.23 7.73
C GLN A 494 16.38 0.77 8.52
N VAL A 495 15.21 0.33 8.94
CA VAL A 495 14.24 1.14 9.67
C VAL A 495 14.86 1.68 10.96
N ALA A 496 14.56 2.93 11.31
CA ALA A 496 15.07 3.54 12.54
C ALA A 496 14.71 2.70 13.77
N TYR A 497 15.63 2.59 14.69
CA TYR A 497 15.57 1.78 15.91
C TYR A 497 15.62 0.25 15.70
N TYR A 498 15.82 -0.23 14.48
CA TYR A 498 16.05 -1.66 14.27
C TYR A 498 17.47 -2.03 14.71
N SER A 499 17.60 -2.95 15.67
CA SER A 499 18.90 -3.40 16.24
C SER A 499 19.84 -2.23 16.53
N ASN A 500 20.92 -2.09 15.75
CA ASN A 500 21.95 -1.07 15.90
C ASN A 500 21.67 0.22 15.12
N VAL A 501 20.51 0.32 14.46
CA VAL A 501 20.14 1.51 13.70
C VAL A 501 19.57 2.55 14.65
N THR A 502 20.32 3.62 14.92
CA THR A 502 19.88 4.71 15.77
C THR A 502 18.65 5.40 15.22
N GLY A 503 17.80 5.90 16.10
CA GLY A 503 16.69 6.77 15.73
C GLY A 503 17.15 8.07 15.11
N CYS A 504 16.18 8.82 14.58
CA CYS A 504 16.46 10.05 13.84
C CYS A 504 16.22 11.31 14.67
N PHE A 505 15.55 11.21 15.79
CA PHE A 505 15.14 12.37 16.58
C PHE A 505 15.43 12.16 18.05
N GLY A 506 16.22 13.06 18.63
CA GLY A 506 16.52 13.08 20.07
C GLY A 506 16.87 11.70 20.62
N TYR A 507 17.68 10.92 19.90
CA TYR A 507 17.96 9.53 20.24
C TYR A 507 18.48 9.37 21.68
N ASP A 508 17.74 8.58 22.46
CA ASP A 508 18.04 8.31 23.86
C ASP A 508 18.89 7.04 23.99
N LYS A 509 20.21 7.20 23.99
CA LYS A 509 21.15 6.07 24.10
C LYS A 509 20.96 5.20 25.35
N GLU A 510 20.46 5.79 26.43
CA GLU A 510 20.38 5.10 27.74
C GLU A 510 19.12 4.24 27.85
N ASN A 511 17.98 4.76 27.37
CA ASN A 511 16.69 4.15 27.61
C ASN A 511 15.99 3.66 26.34
N GLU A 512 16.48 4.03 25.16
CA GLU A 512 15.89 3.58 23.90
C GLU A 512 16.08 2.08 23.70
N LYS A 513 15.01 1.37 23.32
CA LYS A 513 15.08 -0.04 23.00
C LYS A 513 14.82 -0.28 21.51
N PRO A 514 15.46 -1.30 20.92
CA PRO A 514 15.25 -1.64 19.52
C PRO A 514 13.83 -2.13 19.24
N ILE A 515 13.45 -2.06 17.97
CA ILE A 515 12.11 -2.50 17.51
C ILE A 515 12.11 -3.91 16.96
N ASP A 516 13.29 -4.51 16.71
CA ASP A 516 13.40 -5.85 16.18
C ASP A 516 12.72 -6.90 17.07
N LEU A 517 12.30 -7.98 16.42
CA LEU A 517 11.61 -9.10 17.07
C LEU A 517 12.53 -9.75 18.10
N GLN A 518 11.99 -10.00 19.29
CA GLN A 518 12.68 -10.64 20.38
C GLN A 518 12.18 -12.08 20.59
N ASP A 519 13.02 -12.91 21.19
CA ASP A 519 12.67 -14.31 21.46
C ASP A 519 11.42 -14.43 22.33
N GLY A 520 10.49 -15.32 21.92
CA GLY A 520 9.25 -15.61 22.61
C GLY A 520 8.12 -14.58 22.42
N GLU A 521 8.34 -13.45 21.71
CA GLU A 521 7.29 -12.46 21.50
C GLU A 521 6.14 -12.97 20.64
N ILE A 522 6.44 -13.77 19.61
CA ILE A 522 5.39 -14.40 18.77
C ILE A 522 4.50 -15.30 19.61
N ASP A 523 5.09 -16.17 20.43
CA ASP A 523 4.33 -17.08 21.29
C ASP A 523 3.48 -16.31 22.31
N ASN A 524 4.05 -15.27 22.92
CA ASN A 524 3.32 -14.40 23.85
C ASN A 524 2.12 -13.71 23.19
N MET A 525 2.29 -13.22 21.96
CA MET A 525 1.20 -12.63 21.18
C MET A 525 0.12 -13.67 20.88
N MET A 526 0.51 -14.84 20.36
CA MET A 526 -0.43 -15.90 19.96
C MET A 526 -1.22 -16.47 21.14
N GLN A 527 -0.69 -16.39 22.35
CA GLN A 527 -1.35 -16.83 23.58
C GLN A 527 -2.25 -15.76 24.21
N SER A 528 -2.22 -14.52 23.72
CA SER A 528 -3.10 -13.45 24.24
C SER A 528 -4.57 -13.73 23.89
N ASP A 529 -5.50 -13.33 24.78
CA ASP A 529 -6.92 -13.68 24.67
C ASP A 529 -7.57 -13.34 23.33
N LYS A 530 -7.19 -12.19 22.74
CA LYS A 530 -7.79 -11.72 21.49
C LYS A 530 -7.14 -12.30 20.24
N TYR A 531 -5.97 -12.92 20.40
CA TYR A 531 -5.25 -13.56 19.29
C TYR A 531 -5.36 -15.09 19.31
N ALA A 532 -5.42 -15.72 20.49
CA ALA A 532 -5.59 -17.16 20.58
C ALA A 532 -6.81 -17.64 19.77
N PHE A 533 -6.64 -18.69 18.97
CA PHE A 533 -7.70 -19.23 18.08
C PHE A 533 -8.76 -20.01 18.88
N THR A 534 -9.46 -19.29 19.76
CA THR A 534 -10.49 -19.79 20.67
C THR A 534 -11.77 -19.01 20.52
N GLY A 535 -12.86 -19.50 21.07
CA GLY A 535 -14.19 -18.91 21.00
C GLY A 535 -15.11 -19.61 20.01
N THR A 536 -16.23 -18.98 19.68
CA THR A 536 -17.21 -19.46 18.70
C THR A 536 -16.65 -19.44 17.28
N ALA A 537 -17.27 -20.14 16.34
CA ALA A 537 -16.87 -20.12 14.92
C ALA A 537 -16.89 -18.68 14.35
N ALA A 538 -17.87 -17.86 14.74
CA ALA A 538 -17.97 -16.47 14.34
C ALA A 538 -16.80 -15.63 14.88
N GLU A 539 -16.43 -15.82 16.16
CA GLU A 539 -15.27 -15.11 16.75
C GLU A 539 -13.94 -15.57 16.13
N LYS A 540 -13.79 -16.84 15.81
CA LYS A 540 -12.60 -17.35 15.11
C LYS A 540 -12.48 -16.74 13.70
N LEU A 541 -13.58 -16.67 12.97
CA LEU A 541 -13.61 -16.03 11.65
C LEU A 541 -13.32 -14.52 11.76
N GLU A 542 -13.88 -13.84 12.75
CA GLU A 542 -13.55 -12.44 13.03
C GLU A 542 -12.07 -12.24 13.31
N LYS A 543 -11.43 -13.12 14.12
CA LYS A 543 -9.99 -13.07 14.39
C LYS A 543 -9.18 -13.19 13.10
N ILE A 544 -9.59 -14.04 12.16
CA ILE A 544 -8.93 -14.16 10.85
C ILE A 544 -9.02 -12.81 10.10
N TYR A 545 -10.19 -12.21 9.98
CA TYR A 545 -10.35 -10.92 9.28
C TYR A 545 -9.57 -9.78 9.95
N ILE A 546 -9.54 -9.74 11.28
CA ILE A 546 -8.71 -8.76 12.01
C ILE A 546 -7.23 -8.99 11.67
N GLN A 547 -6.76 -10.24 11.66
CA GLN A 547 -5.37 -10.54 11.34
C GLN A 547 -5.03 -10.26 9.85
N GLU A 548 -5.95 -10.47 8.93
CA GLU A 548 -5.78 -10.01 7.54
C GLU A 548 -5.55 -8.49 7.49
N MET A 549 -6.43 -7.71 8.12
CA MET A 549 -6.31 -6.25 8.12
C MET A 549 -5.04 -5.76 8.82
N LEU A 550 -4.62 -6.39 9.91
CA LEU A 550 -3.35 -6.09 10.57
C LEU A 550 -2.16 -6.47 9.68
N ASN A 551 -2.20 -7.63 9.02
CA ASN A 551 -1.16 -8.00 8.06
C ASN A 551 -1.09 -7.04 6.88
N PHE A 552 -2.20 -6.40 6.52
CA PHE A 552 -2.29 -5.42 5.44
C PHE A 552 -2.07 -3.97 5.88
N THR A 553 -1.60 -3.71 7.10
CA THR A 553 -1.44 -2.32 7.60
C THR A 553 -0.60 -1.44 6.67
N LEU A 554 0.33 -2.00 5.89
CA LEU A 554 1.11 -1.26 4.90
C LEU A 554 0.50 -1.31 3.47
N TYR A 555 -0.68 -1.92 3.30
CA TYR A 555 -1.37 -2.13 2.01
C TYR A 555 -2.80 -1.58 2.07
N PRO A 556 -2.99 -0.27 1.91
CA PRO A 556 -4.29 0.37 2.12
C PRO A 556 -5.41 -0.24 1.27
N ASN A 557 -5.10 -0.71 0.04
CA ASN A 557 -6.10 -1.35 -0.80
C ASN A 557 -6.62 -2.67 -0.21
N GLU A 558 -5.74 -3.53 0.29
CA GLU A 558 -6.13 -4.81 0.87
C GLU A 558 -6.87 -4.62 2.20
N VAL A 559 -6.47 -3.62 3.02
CA VAL A 559 -7.22 -3.22 4.22
C VAL A 559 -8.65 -2.82 3.86
N PHE A 560 -8.81 -1.96 2.85
CA PHE A 560 -10.10 -1.50 2.34
C PHE A 560 -10.96 -2.66 1.82
N VAL A 561 -10.38 -3.53 0.99
CA VAL A 561 -11.08 -4.69 0.42
C VAL A 561 -11.52 -5.66 1.50
N THR A 562 -10.64 -6.02 2.44
CA THR A 562 -10.98 -6.95 3.52
C THR A 562 -12.08 -6.38 4.41
N ALA A 563 -11.98 -5.13 4.83
CA ALA A 563 -13.02 -4.49 5.63
C ALA A 563 -14.36 -4.38 4.88
N ARG A 564 -14.32 -4.07 3.57
CA ARG A 564 -15.51 -3.94 2.73
C ARG A 564 -16.23 -5.28 2.52
N ARG A 565 -15.47 -6.34 2.21
CA ARG A 565 -16.03 -7.67 1.92
C ARG A 565 -16.50 -8.43 3.16
N SER A 566 -15.86 -8.19 4.30
CA SER A 566 -16.15 -8.91 5.55
C SER A 566 -17.07 -8.17 6.51
N GLY A 567 -17.18 -6.84 6.39
CA GLY A 567 -17.89 -5.99 7.35
C GLY A 567 -17.17 -5.81 8.70
N TYR A 568 -15.94 -6.29 8.83
CA TYR A 568 -15.12 -6.11 10.04
C TYR A 568 -14.14 -4.94 9.88
N PRO A 569 -13.68 -4.29 10.99
CA PRO A 569 -14.14 -4.51 12.38
C PRO A 569 -15.63 -4.22 12.54
N SER A 570 -16.30 -4.98 13.41
CA SER A 570 -17.74 -4.80 13.66
C SER A 570 -17.98 -3.84 14.82
N TYR A 571 -19.08 -3.05 14.77
CA TYR A 571 -19.48 -2.18 15.88
C TYR A 571 -19.79 -2.96 17.16
N ASN A 572 -20.26 -4.21 17.02
CA ASN A 572 -20.63 -5.07 18.15
C ASN A 572 -19.51 -6.06 18.54
N SER A 573 -18.31 -5.90 17.98
CA SER A 573 -17.19 -6.77 18.29
C SER A 573 -16.77 -6.67 19.74
N THR A 574 -16.48 -7.83 20.35
CA THR A 574 -15.82 -7.95 21.65
C THR A 574 -14.30 -8.12 21.51
N ILE A 575 -13.81 -8.29 20.29
CA ILE A 575 -12.40 -8.48 19.97
C ILE A 575 -11.75 -7.15 19.63
N LEU A 576 -12.12 -6.54 18.50
CA LEU A 576 -11.72 -5.20 18.09
C LEU A 576 -12.97 -4.45 17.63
N PRO A 577 -13.65 -3.72 18.53
CA PRO A 577 -14.85 -2.99 18.16
C PRO A 577 -14.54 -1.81 17.25
N ARG A 578 -15.26 -1.73 16.12
CA ARG A 578 -15.21 -0.56 15.25
C ARG A 578 -15.71 0.67 15.98
N LYS A 579 -14.98 1.74 15.89
CA LYS A 579 -15.43 3.04 16.40
C LYS A 579 -16.19 3.82 15.33
N SER A 580 -17.24 4.48 15.75
CA SER A 580 -17.98 5.41 14.89
C SER A 580 -17.29 6.76 14.89
N TYR A 581 -17.23 7.38 13.73
CA TYR A 581 -16.91 8.79 13.63
C TYR A 581 -18.18 9.59 13.98
N SER A 582 -18.07 10.56 14.87
CA SER A 582 -19.23 11.31 15.37
C SER A 582 -20.04 11.99 14.26
N GLU A 583 -19.40 12.34 13.16
CA GLU A 583 -19.97 13.12 12.06
C GLU A 583 -20.22 12.32 10.79
N VAL A 584 -19.75 11.07 10.73
CA VAL A 584 -19.84 10.23 9.55
C VAL A 584 -20.51 8.90 9.88
N PRO A 585 -21.83 8.81 9.73
CA PRO A 585 -22.51 7.53 9.92
C PRO A 585 -22.04 6.50 8.88
N ALA A 586 -22.02 5.23 9.27
CA ALA A 586 -21.52 4.12 8.47
C ALA A 586 -22.14 4.05 7.06
N ASN A 587 -23.40 4.43 6.90
CA ASN A 587 -24.11 4.43 5.63
C ASN A 587 -23.68 5.56 4.67
N LYS A 588 -22.81 6.46 5.11
CA LYS A 588 -22.21 7.50 4.26
C LYS A 588 -20.75 7.20 3.89
N ILE A 589 -20.16 6.15 4.42
CA ILE A 589 -18.78 5.75 4.07
C ILE A 589 -18.78 5.15 2.66
N PRO A 590 -17.96 5.68 1.73
CA PRO A 590 -17.87 5.18 0.35
C PRO A 590 -17.54 3.69 0.26
N ARG A 591 -18.11 3.02 -0.73
CA ARG A 591 -17.84 1.62 -1.05
C ARG A 591 -17.08 1.44 -2.36
N ARG A 592 -16.98 2.48 -3.15
CA ARG A 592 -16.22 2.53 -4.40
C ARG A 592 -15.56 3.90 -4.57
N PHE A 593 -14.68 3.99 -5.50
CA PHE A 593 -14.10 5.26 -5.92
C PHE A 593 -14.92 5.93 -7.03
N PRO A 594 -14.80 7.26 -7.20
CA PRO A 594 -15.53 7.97 -8.25
C PRO A 594 -15.02 7.59 -9.64
N THR A 595 -15.94 7.51 -10.60
CA THR A 595 -15.61 7.24 -12.01
C THR A 595 -15.05 8.45 -12.75
N GLY A 596 -15.10 9.63 -12.14
CA GLY A 596 -14.66 10.89 -12.72
C GLY A 596 -15.61 11.49 -13.75
N ASN A 597 -15.30 12.70 -14.15
CA ASN A 597 -16.00 13.40 -15.24
C ASN A 597 -15.54 12.87 -16.59
N ILE A 598 -16.51 12.52 -17.44
CA ILE A 598 -16.22 12.14 -18.81
C ILE A 598 -16.21 13.40 -19.67
N SER A 599 -15.04 13.81 -20.16
CA SER A 599 -14.90 14.97 -21.04
C SER A 599 -15.71 14.79 -22.32
N GLU A 600 -16.28 15.89 -22.84
CA GLU A 600 -16.94 15.90 -24.14
C GLU A 600 -15.99 15.57 -25.30
N THR A 601 -14.69 15.81 -25.13
CA THR A 601 -13.63 15.51 -26.11
C THR A 601 -13.00 14.14 -25.92
N ASP A 602 -13.45 13.35 -24.94
CA ASP A 602 -12.92 12.01 -24.69
C ASP A 602 -13.41 11.05 -25.79
N ILE A 603 -12.48 10.47 -26.54
CA ILE A 603 -12.79 9.49 -27.59
C ILE A 603 -13.49 8.24 -27.04
N MET A 604 -13.30 7.96 -25.74
CA MET A 604 -13.93 6.84 -25.03
C MET A 604 -15.29 7.20 -24.41
N LYS A 605 -15.78 8.42 -24.60
CA LYS A 605 -16.97 8.96 -23.90
C LYS A 605 -18.19 8.03 -23.95
N SER A 606 -18.57 7.55 -25.13
CA SER A 606 -19.75 6.66 -25.29
C SER A 606 -19.52 5.33 -24.58
N ILE A 607 -18.35 4.73 -24.77
CA ILE A 607 -17.97 3.45 -24.16
C ILE A 607 -17.98 3.55 -22.63
N LYS A 608 -17.39 4.60 -22.09
CA LYS A 608 -17.39 4.85 -20.63
C LYS A 608 -18.80 5.00 -20.09
N LYS A 609 -19.64 5.82 -20.74
CA LYS A 609 -21.04 6.00 -20.32
C LYS A 609 -21.83 4.69 -20.34
N GLU A 610 -21.66 3.87 -21.36
CA GLU A 610 -22.32 2.57 -21.46
C GLU A 610 -21.83 1.60 -20.39
N ALA A 611 -20.51 1.53 -20.17
CA ALA A 611 -19.89 0.66 -19.17
C ALA A 611 -20.34 1.03 -17.74
N TYR A 612 -20.36 2.31 -17.39
CA TYR A 612 -20.83 2.72 -16.07
C TYR A 612 -22.32 2.50 -15.89
N LYS A 613 -23.12 2.77 -16.91
CA LYS A 613 -24.56 2.48 -16.90
C LYS A 613 -24.83 0.98 -16.74
N ALA A 614 -24.08 0.12 -17.42
CA ALA A 614 -24.22 -1.33 -17.32
C ALA A 614 -23.95 -1.85 -15.90
N GLN A 615 -23.03 -1.22 -15.19
CA GLN A 615 -22.72 -1.52 -13.79
C GLN A 615 -23.67 -0.84 -12.78
N GLY A 616 -24.59 0.01 -13.23
CA GLY A 616 -25.46 0.81 -12.36
C GLY A 616 -24.71 1.94 -11.63
N LEU A 617 -23.58 2.40 -12.18
CA LEU A 617 -22.75 3.44 -11.57
C LEU A 617 -23.09 4.82 -12.13
N THR A 618 -23.23 5.79 -11.21
CA THR A 618 -23.40 7.20 -11.56
C THR A 618 -22.04 7.83 -11.83
N THR A 619 -21.93 8.53 -12.97
CA THR A 619 -20.76 9.39 -13.23
C THR A 619 -20.82 10.58 -12.28
N THR A 620 -19.83 10.70 -11.43
CA THR A 620 -19.80 11.71 -10.40
C THR A 620 -19.08 12.96 -10.89
N THR A 621 -19.76 14.09 -10.79
CA THR A 621 -19.12 15.43 -10.84
C THR A 621 -18.80 15.87 -9.41
N SER A 622 -17.82 16.76 -9.26
CA SER A 622 -17.45 17.34 -7.96
C SER A 622 -18.68 17.79 -7.18
N GLY A 623 -18.90 17.26 -5.97
CA GLY A 623 -19.99 17.63 -5.07
C GLY A 623 -21.12 16.60 -4.87
N LEU A 624 -21.19 15.51 -5.65
CA LEU A 624 -22.24 14.47 -5.50
C LEU A 624 -21.76 13.20 -4.80
N TYR A 625 -20.62 13.26 -4.11
CA TYR A 625 -19.82 12.08 -3.82
C TYR A 625 -20.42 11.13 -2.78
N ASN A 626 -20.93 11.65 -1.70
CA ASN A 626 -21.02 10.84 -0.49
C ASN A 626 -22.17 9.83 -0.51
N GLU A 627 -23.35 10.23 -0.96
CA GLU A 627 -24.51 9.33 -0.95
C GLU A 627 -24.43 8.29 -2.05
N VAL A 628 -23.96 8.68 -3.23
CA VAL A 628 -23.80 7.79 -4.39
C VAL A 628 -22.71 6.76 -4.15
N LEU A 629 -21.52 7.20 -3.72
CA LEU A 629 -20.39 6.29 -3.49
C LEU A 629 -20.61 5.34 -2.32
N ALA A 630 -21.43 5.72 -1.34
CA ALA A 630 -21.77 4.87 -0.20
C ALA A 630 -22.85 3.81 -0.51
N THR A 631 -23.70 4.08 -1.51
CA THR A 631 -24.86 3.22 -1.84
C THR A 631 -24.61 2.34 -3.05
N GLU A 632 -23.88 2.83 -4.04
CA GLU A 632 -23.56 2.05 -5.24
C GLU A 632 -22.43 1.05 -4.96
N ARG A 633 -22.65 -0.18 -5.42
CA ARG A 633 -21.72 -1.30 -5.19
C ARG A 633 -21.19 -1.82 -6.51
N LEU A 634 -19.88 -2.03 -6.56
CA LEU A 634 -19.26 -2.78 -7.65
C LEU A 634 -19.74 -4.23 -7.65
N TRP A 635 -19.66 -4.91 -8.79
CA TRP A 635 -20.15 -6.29 -8.92
C TRP A 635 -19.66 -7.20 -7.79
N GLN A 636 -18.38 -7.22 -7.48
CA GLN A 636 -17.78 -8.06 -6.43
C GLN A 636 -18.16 -7.63 -5.01
N ASP A 637 -18.72 -6.44 -4.83
CA ASP A 637 -19.19 -5.92 -3.54
C ASP A 637 -20.71 -6.08 -3.33
N GLN A 638 -21.46 -6.46 -4.38
CA GLN A 638 -22.89 -6.73 -4.25
C GLN A 638 -23.10 -7.91 -3.31
N GLY A 639 -24.03 -7.78 -2.36
CA GLY A 639 -24.28 -8.79 -1.33
C GLY A 639 -23.29 -8.81 -0.15
N ALA A 640 -22.20 -8.06 -0.20
CA ALA A 640 -21.29 -7.94 0.94
C ALA A 640 -21.96 -7.20 2.12
N PRO A 641 -21.52 -7.44 3.36
CA PRO A 641 -22.05 -6.77 4.56
C PRO A 641 -21.90 -5.25 4.50
N ALA A 642 -22.72 -4.52 5.25
CA ALA A 642 -22.47 -3.10 5.50
C ALA A 642 -21.19 -2.89 6.33
N TRP A 643 -20.62 -1.70 6.24
CA TRP A 643 -19.48 -1.34 7.10
C TRP A 643 -19.80 -1.56 8.58
N GLY A 644 -18.96 -2.30 9.27
CA GLY A 644 -19.10 -2.54 10.70
C GLY A 644 -20.22 -3.50 11.10
N ALA A 645 -20.89 -4.13 10.15
CA ALA A 645 -21.96 -5.12 10.45
C ALA A 645 -21.41 -6.49 10.88
N GLY A 646 -20.15 -6.78 10.56
CA GLY A 646 -19.61 -8.14 10.61
C GLY A 646 -20.12 -9.01 9.47
N SER A 647 -19.64 -10.26 9.38
CA SER A 647 -20.11 -11.20 8.35
C SER A 647 -21.60 -11.50 8.53
N ALA A 648 -22.36 -11.42 7.46
CA ALA A 648 -23.69 -12.02 7.44
C ALA A 648 -23.54 -13.52 7.68
N LYS A 649 -24.25 -14.06 8.65
CA LYS A 649 -24.30 -15.50 8.95
C LYS A 649 -24.91 -16.28 7.81
#